data_d6f179c2a5c9cdc58c2a2d72449f59da
#
_entry.id   d6f179c2a5c9cdc58c2a2d72449f59da
#
_cell.length_a   1.000
_cell.length_b   1.000
_cell.length_c   1.000
_cell.angle_alpha   90.00
_cell.angle_beta   90.00
_cell.angle_gamma   90.00
#
_symmetry.space_group_name_H-M   'P 1'
#
loop_
_entity.id
_entity.type
_entity.pdbx_description
1 polymer ?
#
loop_
_entity_poly.entity_id
_entity_poly.type
_entity_poly.pdbx_seq_one_letter_code
_entity_poly.pdbx_strand_id
1 'polypeptide(L)'
;MSEYIVGGAALTHTADRIRAKTGETAQIVWNDAKGFGDAIDAIKSGSVDAIEWHQCPEAVRNYLAGVTYDPSDYSTSQIANYAPATAIVSNYKPIGQEAGGVTHYNEVPNVLTPFAGTDAAGTIKPLDALRWIRTRENAAEAWNVRDLGGWACDGGTVKYGLLIRGGRIAAADRAVLVGQLGVQHEIDLRGKEGRDPSDGDVATESPLGSDVWFTIAQKAASYALTPIETWQLYLRCVVDAVTHREPVYFHCTAGADRTGTLACVLEGLLGMSQSDIDKDYELTTFYSGSGTDANARRRNEAEWMRLINAINAVSGDSFRDKCVHFAVGTCGMTLADINAYRAAMIDGTPETLHWYQPITKSLTGCTLSNSATQVEYGESYTATIAPETGKELDTIAVTMGGTDITLTAVAGGVITIPKVTGAITITAAASAPQVSYTVTLNLTNVASSNTANSIAEGAAYTTTLSPTGTYKKLGAITVTMGGTDISAFAVSGSTITIAKVTGNIVITCAAEITNIIDTVGISADTRLSAASGANKAQTGHAAIGANMDASSLIHLHAGDTLRIKGVSLPAANDGTSVAVRYSATATFMSAGYMHNGYTWGDLNFTSSGDIVTVTSRAEQYIRLSPICTDASAVVATINEEIS
;
A
#
# COMPACT_ATOMS: atom_id res chain seq x y z
N MET A 1 18.82 -4.50 -6.05
CA MET A 1 19.53 -3.81 -7.15
C MET A 1 20.18 -4.90 -7.99
N SER A 2 19.70 -5.07 -9.22
CA SER A 2 20.30 -6.02 -10.15
C SER A 2 21.65 -5.44 -10.58
N GLU A 3 22.74 -6.13 -10.30
CA GLU A 3 24.05 -5.75 -10.82
C GLU A 3 24.03 -5.93 -12.35
N TYR A 4 24.13 -4.84 -13.08
CA TYR A 4 24.33 -4.86 -14.51
C TYR A 4 25.82 -5.04 -14.78
N ILE A 5 26.22 -6.18 -15.32
CA ILE A 5 27.60 -6.41 -15.75
C ILE A 5 27.78 -5.73 -17.10
N VAL A 6 28.31 -4.54 -17.08
CA VAL A 6 28.79 -3.87 -18.29
C VAL A 6 30.28 -4.23 -18.46
N GLY A 7 30.68 -4.69 -19.63
CA GLY A 7 32.09 -5.03 -19.89
C GLY A 7 33.01 -3.82 -19.71
N GLY A 8 34.24 -4.05 -19.21
CA GLY A 8 35.19 -2.96 -18.90
C GLY A 8 35.49 -2.05 -20.09
N ALA A 9 35.53 -2.58 -21.31
CA ALA A 9 35.71 -1.80 -22.52
C ALA A 9 34.54 -0.84 -22.80
N ALA A 10 33.30 -1.27 -22.52
CA ALA A 10 32.12 -0.43 -22.66
C ALA A 10 32.11 0.72 -21.64
N LEU A 11 32.51 0.47 -20.39
CA LEU A 11 32.63 1.52 -19.36
C LEU A 11 33.71 2.56 -19.74
N THR A 12 34.84 2.11 -20.28
CA THR A 12 35.89 3.02 -20.75
C THR A 12 35.39 3.88 -21.90
N HIS A 13 34.70 3.28 -22.84
CA HIS A 13 34.13 4.01 -23.99
C HIS A 13 33.06 5.03 -23.54
N THR A 14 32.21 4.68 -22.59
CA THR A 14 31.26 5.64 -21.99
C THR A 14 32.00 6.80 -21.33
N ALA A 15 33.00 6.52 -20.52
CA ALA A 15 33.79 7.55 -19.87
C ALA A 15 34.45 8.48 -20.88
N ASP A 16 34.99 7.93 -21.97
CA ASP A 16 35.61 8.74 -23.03
C ASP A 16 34.60 9.62 -23.78
N ARG A 17 33.41 9.11 -24.01
CA ARG A 17 32.33 9.88 -24.64
C ARG A 17 31.78 10.99 -23.73
N ILE A 18 31.64 10.72 -22.42
CA ILE A 18 31.28 11.72 -21.44
C ILE A 18 32.35 12.82 -21.43
N ARG A 19 33.63 12.48 -21.35
CA ARG A 19 34.74 13.46 -21.41
C ARG A 19 34.72 14.27 -22.68
N ALA A 20 34.49 13.64 -23.82
CA ALA A 20 34.41 14.32 -25.10
C ALA A 20 33.28 15.36 -25.18
N LYS A 21 32.15 15.08 -24.53
CA LYS A 21 30.98 15.98 -24.50
C LYS A 21 31.05 17.04 -23.39
N THR A 22 31.60 16.73 -22.24
CA THR A 22 31.64 17.65 -21.10
C THR A 22 32.95 18.44 -21.00
N GLY A 23 33.98 18.07 -21.75
CA GLY A 23 35.33 18.64 -21.62
C GLY A 23 36.05 18.21 -20.31
N GLU A 24 35.50 17.30 -19.56
CA GLU A 24 36.06 16.78 -18.32
C GLU A 24 37.29 15.90 -18.60
N THR A 25 38.38 16.13 -17.86
CA THR A 25 39.62 15.34 -17.97
C THR A 25 39.81 14.41 -16.79
N ALA A 26 38.99 14.53 -15.76
CA ALA A 26 39.07 13.73 -14.55
C ALA A 26 38.65 12.26 -14.80
N GLN A 27 39.20 11.36 -13.99
CA GLN A 27 38.80 9.98 -14.03
C GLN A 27 37.37 9.82 -13.49
N ILE A 28 36.48 9.24 -14.29
CA ILE A 28 35.12 8.92 -13.86
C ILE A 28 35.17 7.67 -12.99
N VAL A 29 34.75 7.80 -11.74
CA VAL A 29 34.71 6.71 -10.76
C VAL A 29 33.33 6.04 -10.82
N TRP A 30 33.29 4.78 -11.23
CA TRP A 30 32.06 4.02 -11.49
C TRP A 30 31.50 3.26 -10.26
N ASN A 31 32.23 3.29 -9.15
CA ASN A 31 31.89 2.52 -7.95
C ASN A 31 31.03 3.30 -6.94
N ASP A 32 30.64 4.50 -7.29
CA ASP A 32 29.72 5.29 -6.49
C ASP A 32 28.47 5.65 -7.35
N ALA A 33 27.31 5.41 -6.76
CA ALA A 33 26.02 5.59 -7.45
C ALA A 33 25.74 7.04 -7.86
N LYS A 34 26.48 8.02 -7.33
CA LYS A 34 26.36 9.43 -7.69
C LYS A 34 27.21 9.80 -8.90
N GLY A 35 28.43 9.27 -9.03
CA GLY A 35 29.32 9.63 -10.12
C GLY A 35 28.78 9.31 -11.51
N PHE A 36 28.02 8.18 -11.65
CA PHE A 36 27.36 7.85 -12.91
C PHE A 36 26.13 8.73 -13.16
N GLY A 37 25.30 8.99 -12.13
CA GLY A 37 24.14 9.87 -12.23
C GLY A 37 24.52 11.31 -12.58
N ASP A 38 25.49 11.86 -11.87
CA ASP A 38 25.96 13.25 -12.08
C ASP A 38 26.59 13.42 -13.48
N ALA A 39 27.31 12.39 -13.98
CA ALA A 39 27.86 12.41 -15.32
C ALA A 39 26.78 12.35 -16.43
N ILE A 40 25.71 11.56 -16.22
CA ILE A 40 24.56 11.52 -17.14
C ILE A 40 23.79 12.84 -17.09
N ASP A 41 23.58 13.42 -15.92
CA ASP A 41 22.88 14.70 -15.78
C ASP A 41 23.69 15.86 -16.38
N ALA A 42 25.01 15.83 -16.31
CA ALA A 42 25.89 16.78 -17.02
C ALA A 42 25.78 16.66 -18.55
N ILE A 43 25.58 15.44 -19.07
CA ILE A 43 25.31 15.22 -20.51
C ILE A 43 23.94 15.77 -20.90
N LYS A 44 22.92 15.58 -20.05
CA LYS A 44 21.55 16.07 -20.30
C LYS A 44 21.44 17.59 -20.22
N SER A 45 22.27 18.26 -19.43
CA SER A 45 22.28 19.72 -19.30
C SER A 45 23.09 20.45 -20.38
N GLY A 46 23.93 19.75 -21.11
CA GLY A 46 24.60 20.30 -22.28
C GLY A 46 23.61 20.46 -23.42
N SER A 47 23.46 21.68 -23.96
CA SER A 47 22.74 21.92 -25.21
C SER A 47 23.40 21.11 -26.32
N VAL A 48 22.91 19.91 -26.57
CA VAL A 48 23.32 19.11 -27.71
C VAL A 48 22.61 19.75 -28.90
N ASP A 49 23.33 20.49 -29.70
CA ASP A 49 22.85 20.89 -31.02
C ASP A 49 22.34 19.64 -31.73
N ALA A 50 21.11 19.70 -32.22
CA ALA A 50 20.47 18.59 -32.90
C ALA A 50 21.43 18.00 -33.93
N ILE A 51 21.85 16.76 -33.74
CA ILE A 51 22.64 16.05 -34.73
C ILE A 51 21.70 15.85 -35.91
N GLU A 52 21.94 16.63 -36.97
CA GLU A 52 21.07 16.61 -38.12
C GLU A 52 21.19 15.29 -38.89
N TRP A 53 20.15 14.93 -39.65
CA TRP A 53 20.06 13.72 -40.49
C TRP A 53 21.29 13.50 -41.42
N HIS A 54 22.01 14.55 -41.78
CA HIS A 54 23.26 14.46 -42.59
C HIS A 54 24.40 13.72 -41.88
N GLN A 55 24.26 13.39 -40.59
CA GLN A 55 25.22 12.53 -39.88
C GLN A 55 24.87 11.02 -39.97
N CYS A 56 23.75 10.66 -40.58
CA CYS A 56 23.54 9.29 -41.00
C CYS A 56 24.65 8.88 -41.98
N PRO A 57 25.21 7.67 -41.91
CA PRO A 57 26.25 7.21 -42.84
C PRO A 57 25.88 7.56 -44.29
N GLU A 58 26.81 8.11 -45.02
CA GLU A 58 26.57 8.59 -46.39
C GLU A 58 25.98 7.52 -47.29
N ALA A 59 26.41 6.28 -47.14
CA ALA A 59 25.87 5.14 -47.85
C ALA A 59 24.38 4.91 -47.59
N VAL A 60 23.92 5.07 -46.34
CA VAL A 60 22.49 4.96 -45.99
C VAL A 60 21.70 6.14 -46.54
N ARG A 61 22.23 7.34 -46.43
CA ARG A 61 21.59 8.53 -47.00
C ARG A 61 21.46 8.45 -48.53
N ASN A 62 22.50 8.03 -49.22
CA ASN A 62 22.50 7.84 -50.66
C ASN A 62 21.53 6.74 -51.08
N TYR A 63 21.49 5.65 -50.31
CA TYR A 63 20.54 4.59 -50.52
C TYR A 63 19.09 5.08 -50.38
N LEU A 64 18.75 5.77 -49.29
CA LEU A 64 17.40 6.27 -49.01
C LEU A 64 16.99 7.43 -49.95
N ALA A 65 17.93 8.27 -50.42
CA ALA A 65 17.66 9.38 -51.30
C ALA A 65 17.66 8.99 -52.78
N GLY A 66 18.33 7.89 -53.15
CA GLY A 66 18.53 7.50 -54.55
C GLY A 66 17.56 6.47 -55.09
N VAL A 67 16.69 5.94 -54.26
CA VAL A 67 15.75 4.90 -54.69
C VAL A 67 14.49 5.54 -55.23
N THR A 68 14.50 5.82 -56.53
CA THR A 68 13.27 6.01 -57.29
C THR A 68 12.70 4.67 -57.63
N TYR A 69 11.59 4.34 -56.98
CA TYR A 69 10.87 3.12 -57.23
C TYR A 69 9.97 3.28 -58.45
N ASP A 70 10.25 2.52 -59.53
CA ASP A 70 9.34 2.41 -60.67
C ASP A 70 8.59 1.09 -60.61
N PRO A 71 7.23 1.12 -60.42
CA PRO A 71 6.44 -0.08 -60.31
C PRO A 71 6.40 -0.95 -61.59
N SER A 72 6.77 -0.39 -62.74
CA SER A 72 6.78 -1.12 -64.00
C SER A 72 8.01 -2.02 -64.17
N ASP A 73 9.02 -1.86 -63.31
CA ASP A 73 10.35 -2.48 -63.45
C ASP A 73 10.61 -3.57 -62.41
N TYR A 74 9.66 -4.43 -62.15
CA TYR A 74 9.76 -5.38 -61.07
C TYR A 74 10.38 -6.70 -61.50
N SER A 75 11.64 -6.83 -61.41
CA SER A 75 12.38 -8.10 -61.62
C SER A 75 13.34 -8.38 -60.47
N THR A 76 13.71 -9.65 -60.27
CA THR A 76 14.69 -10.03 -59.22
C THR A 76 16.01 -9.29 -59.39
N SER A 77 16.45 -9.08 -60.61
CA SER A 77 17.66 -8.33 -60.91
C SER A 77 17.51 -6.84 -60.52
N GLN A 78 16.33 -6.27 -60.65
CA GLN A 78 16.07 -4.88 -60.28
C GLN A 78 15.94 -4.73 -58.79
N ILE A 79 15.29 -5.61 -58.11
CA ILE A 79 15.33 -5.65 -56.65
C ILE A 79 16.79 -5.73 -56.17
N ALA A 80 17.61 -6.56 -56.82
CA ALA A 80 19.05 -6.63 -56.52
C ALA A 80 19.78 -5.31 -56.85
N ASN A 81 19.31 -4.55 -57.82
CA ASN A 81 19.92 -3.26 -58.25
C ASN A 81 19.41 -2.08 -57.41
N TYR A 82 18.21 -2.15 -56.84
CA TYR A 82 17.71 -1.15 -55.89
C TYR A 82 18.47 -1.17 -54.58
N ALA A 83 19.19 -2.22 -54.36
CA ALA A 83 19.96 -2.37 -53.17
C ALA A 83 21.44 -2.20 -53.53
N PRO A 84 22.00 -1.03 -53.45
CA PRO A 84 23.44 -0.92 -53.40
C PRO A 84 23.87 -1.88 -52.31
N ALA A 85 24.92 -2.63 -52.56
CA ALA A 85 25.59 -3.63 -51.72
C ALA A 85 25.02 -4.00 -50.34
N THR A 86 24.07 -3.22 -49.84
CA THR A 86 23.49 -3.29 -48.50
C THR A 86 22.08 -3.76 -48.44
N ALA A 87 21.37 -3.88 -49.53
CA ALA A 87 19.94 -3.90 -49.46
C ALA A 87 19.26 -5.02 -50.17
N ILE A 88 19.70 -6.23 -50.15
CA ILE A 88 18.83 -7.37 -50.44
C ILE A 88 19.34 -8.59 -49.70
N VAL A 89 18.48 -9.18 -48.92
CA VAL A 89 18.72 -10.47 -48.31
C VAL A 89 18.90 -11.50 -49.43
N SER A 90 20.02 -12.19 -49.46
CA SER A 90 20.37 -13.15 -50.54
C SER A 90 19.34 -14.27 -50.71
N ASN A 91 18.58 -14.53 -49.67
CA ASN A 91 17.55 -15.57 -49.63
C ASN A 91 16.14 -15.04 -49.87
N TYR A 92 16.02 -13.77 -50.13
CA TYR A 92 14.71 -13.16 -50.41
C TYR A 92 14.16 -13.70 -51.72
N LYS A 93 13.03 -14.36 -51.66
CA LYS A 93 12.26 -14.74 -52.84
C LYS A 93 11.22 -13.68 -53.07
N PRO A 94 11.32 -12.88 -54.13
CA PRO A 94 10.26 -11.98 -54.48
C PRO A 94 8.97 -12.76 -54.66
N ILE A 95 7.93 -12.23 -54.15
CA ILE A 95 6.60 -12.83 -54.17
C ILE A 95 6.10 -12.86 -55.58
N GLY A 96 5.54 -14.01 -56.00
CA GLY A 96 5.06 -14.21 -57.32
C GLY A 96 6.13 -14.21 -58.42
N GLN A 97 7.41 -14.30 -58.02
CA GLN A 97 8.47 -14.30 -59.00
C GLN A 97 8.95 -15.71 -59.35
N GLU A 98 8.86 -16.06 -60.62
CA GLU A 98 9.50 -17.21 -61.18
C GLU A 98 11.00 -16.95 -61.40
N ALA A 99 11.80 -18.01 -61.42
CA ALA A 99 13.23 -17.87 -61.64
C ALA A 99 13.49 -17.21 -63.03
N GLY A 100 14.01 -15.96 -62.98
CA GLY A 100 14.34 -15.18 -64.18
C GLY A 100 13.21 -14.37 -64.80
N GLY A 101 12.03 -14.29 -64.12
CA GLY A 101 10.84 -13.57 -64.65
C GLY A 101 10.49 -12.29 -63.88
N VAL A 102 9.53 -11.57 -64.43
CA VAL A 102 8.91 -10.41 -63.79
C VAL A 102 7.91 -10.89 -62.75
N THR A 103 7.83 -10.17 -61.62
CA THR A 103 6.86 -10.45 -60.56
C THR A 103 5.43 -10.18 -61.06
N HIS A 104 4.58 -11.19 -60.99
CA HIS A 104 3.17 -11.08 -61.28
C HIS A 104 2.39 -10.86 -59.98
N TYR A 105 1.81 -9.70 -59.83
CA TYR A 105 1.15 -9.34 -58.55
C TYR A 105 -0.10 -10.09 -58.24
N ASN A 106 -0.81 -10.61 -59.26
CA ASN A 106 -1.97 -11.49 -59.09
C ASN A 106 -1.56 -12.89 -58.57
N GLU A 107 -0.28 -13.23 -58.61
CA GLU A 107 0.27 -14.47 -58.05
C GLU A 107 0.82 -14.28 -56.64
N VAL A 108 0.77 -13.05 -56.11
CA VAL A 108 1.22 -12.74 -54.76
C VAL A 108 0.31 -13.41 -53.75
N PRO A 109 0.83 -14.23 -52.84
CA PRO A 109 0.03 -14.85 -51.78
C PRO A 109 -0.73 -13.80 -50.94
N ASN A 110 -1.96 -14.14 -50.52
CA ASN A 110 -2.80 -13.24 -49.75
C ASN A 110 -2.13 -12.61 -48.51
N VAL A 111 -1.20 -13.35 -47.90
CA VAL A 111 -0.41 -12.86 -46.76
C VAL A 111 0.38 -11.59 -47.07
N LEU A 112 0.68 -11.37 -48.34
CA LEU A 112 1.51 -10.24 -48.79
C LEU A 112 0.70 -9.04 -49.25
N THR A 113 -0.56 -9.22 -49.57
CA THR A 113 -1.44 -8.16 -50.02
C THR A 113 -1.41 -6.93 -49.09
N PRO A 114 -1.30 -7.08 -47.74
CA PRO A 114 -1.19 -5.95 -46.84
C PRO A 114 0.08 -5.11 -46.98
N PHE A 115 1.14 -5.67 -47.56
CA PHE A 115 2.45 -5.00 -47.68
C PHE A 115 2.63 -4.25 -49.00
N ALA A 116 1.68 -4.37 -49.88
CA ALA A 116 1.77 -3.82 -51.22
C ALA A 116 0.70 -2.77 -51.46
N GLY A 117 1.08 -1.67 -52.10
CA GLY A 117 0.14 -0.77 -52.75
C GLY A 117 -0.08 -1.19 -54.19
N THR A 118 -1.21 -0.78 -54.79
CA THR A 118 -1.46 -0.96 -56.19
C THR A 118 -1.24 0.32 -56.96
N ASP A 119 -0.66 0.24 -58.17
CA ASP A 119 -0.62 1.36 -59.09
C ASP A 119 -1.96 1.46 -59.89
N ALA A 120 -2.05 2.43 -60.78
CA ALA A 120 -3.22 2.64 -61.63
C ALA A 120 -3.52 1.46 -62.59
N ALA A 121 -2.55 0.57 -62.81
CA ALA A 121 -2.71 -0.65 -63.61
C ALA A 121 -3.07 -1.88 -62.77
N GLY A 122 -3.22 -1.72 -61.43
CA GLY A 122 -3.49 -2.82 -60.51
C GLY A 122 -2.25 -3.60 -60.12
N THR A 123 -1.04 -3.09 -60.42
CA THR A 123 0.21 -3.73 -60.06
C THR A 123 0.53 -3.49 -58.58
N ILE A 124 0.89 -4.49 -57.84
CA ILE A 124 1.24 -4.39 -56.41
C ILE A 124 2.66 -3.85 -56.28
N LYS A 125 2.81 -2.83 -55.45
CA LYS A 125 4.11 -2.24 -55.13
C LYS A 125 4.68 -2.90 -53.88
N PRO A 126 5.84 -3.55 -53.93
CA PRO A 126 6.48 -4.12 -52.75
C PRO A 126 7.22 -3.02 -51.99
N LEU A 127 6.49 -2.24 -51.26
CA LEU A 127 7.03 -1.14 -50.45
C LEU A 127 8.16 -1.59 -49.53
N ASP A 128 8.14 -2.86 -49.14
CA ASP A 128 8.99 -3.38 -48.09
C ASP A 128 10.28 -4.04 -48.60
N ALA A 129 10.44 -4.21 -49.90
CA ALA A 129 11.70 -4.70 -50.49
C ALA A 129 12.90 -3.81 -50.15
N LEU A 130 12.63 -2.52 -49.97
CA LEU A 130 13.66 -1.51 -49.65
C LEU A 130 14.12 -1.53 -48.20
N ARG A 131 13.47 -2.28 -47.31
CA ARG A 131 13.83 -2.37 -45.90
C ARG A 131 14.77 -3.49 -45.59
N TRP A 132 14.86 -4.48 -46.47
CA TRP A 132 15.74 -5.62 -46.28
C TRP A 132 17.21 -5.27 -46.50
N ILE A 133 18.06 -5.73 -45.60
CA ILE A 133 19.48 -5.41 -45.59
C ILE A 133 20.30 -6.68 -45.75
N ARG A 134 21.15 -6.70 -46.74
CA ARG A 134 22.15 -7.77 -46.93
C ARG A 134 23.41 -7.39 -46.17
N THR A 135 23.79 -8.23 -45.21
CA THR A 135 24.98 -7.97 -44.39
C THR A 135 26.28 -8.59 -44.96
N ARG A 136 26.16 -9.55 -45.91
CA ARG A 136 27.28 -10.21 -46.56
C ARG A 136 26.90 -10.63 -47.99
N GLU A 137 27.90 -10.75 -48.87
CA GLU A 137 27.67 -11.19 -50.24
C GLU A 137 27.76 -12.70 -50.30
N ASN A 138 28.02 -13.61 -50.32
CA ASN A 138 28.24 -15.01 -50.63
C ASN A 138 28.49 -15.90 -49.39
N ALA A 139 28.03 -15.52 -48.24
CA ALA A 139 28.19 -16.34 -47.02
C ALA A 139 26.87 -16.40 -46.24
N ALA A 140 26.80 -17.25 -45.24
CA ALA A 140 25.68 -17.25 -44.31
C ALA A 140 25.65 -15.92 -43.55
N GLU A 141 24.79 -15.01 -43.99
CA GLU A 141 24.62 -13.66 -43.45
C GLU A 141 23.66 -13.62 -42.27
N ALA A 142 23.59 -12.48 -41.60
CA ALA A 142 22.58 -12.24 -40.61
C ALA A 142 21.20 -12.33 -41.26
N TRP A 143 20.29 -13.00 -40.58
CA TRP A 143 18.99 -13.32 -41.15
C TRP A 143 17.99 -12.23 -40.85
N ASN A 144 16.99 -12.07 -41.74
CA ASN A 144 15.81 -11.25 -41.49
C ASN A 144 16.17 -9.79 -41.08
N VAL A 145 17.29 -9.28 -41.60
CA VAL A 145 17.77 -7.94 -41.25
C VAL A 145 16.99 -6.91 -42.04
N ARG A 146 16.42 -5.95 -41.33
CA ARG A 146 15.68 -4.82 -41.93
C ARG A 146 15.62 -3.62 -41.02
N ASP A 147 15.39 -2.47 -41.62
CA ASP A 147 15.14 -1.21 -40.94
C ASP A 147 13.65 -1.09 -40.54
N LEU A 148 13.37 -0.53 -39.38
CA LEU A 148 12.01 -0.22 -38.96
C LEU A 148 11.47 1.10 -39.55
N GLY A 149 12.27 1.85 -40.28
CA GLY A 149 11.88 3.11 -40.92
C GLY A 149 10.81 2.97 -42.01
N GLY A 150 10.19 4.09 -42.35
CA GLY A 150 9.26 4.22 -43.48
C GLY A 150 7.80 3.86 -43.20
N TRP A 151 7.46 3.35 -42.01
CA TRP A 151 6.07 3.10 -41.64
C TRP A 151 5.37 4.40 -41.26
N ALA A 152 4.09 4.52 -41.62
CA ALA A 152 3.24 5.59 -41.11
C ALA A 152 3.07 5.47 -39.59
N CYS A 153 3.12 6.60 -38.90
CA CYS A 153 2.95 6.68 -37.46
C CYS A 153 2.27 7.99 -37.07
N ASP A 154 1.98 8.16 -35.79
CA ASP A 154 1.33 9.37 -35.30
C ASP A 154 2.22 10.61 -35.49
N GLY A 155 1.79 11.50 -36.39
CA GLY A 155 2.48 12.76 -36.68
C GLY A 155 3.52 12.69 -37.78
N GLY A 156 3.66 11.56 -38.51
CA GLY A 156 4.60 11.45 -39.63
C GLY A 156 4.92 10.02 -40.06
N THR A 157 6.19 9.79 -40.34
CA THR A 157 6.72 8.48 -40.72
C THR A 157 7.91 8.12 -39.82
N VAL A 158 8.10 6.83 -39.59
CA VAL A 158 9.26 6.33 -38.83
C VAL A 158 10.53 6.58 -39.60
N LYS A 159 11.53 7.21 -38.98
CA LYS A 159 12.82 7.50 -39.62
C LYS A 159 13.61 6.23 -39.86
N TYR A 160 14.33 6.18 -40.97
CA TYR A 160 15.29 5.16 -41.29
C TYR A 160 16.60 5.35 -40.53
N GLY A 161 17.41 4.29 -40.45
CA GLY A 161 18.79 4.30 -40.01
C GLY A 161 19.03 4.32 -38.51
N LEU A 162 17.97 4.26 -37.67
CA LEU A 162 18.10 4.31 -36.22
C LEU A 162 17.76 2.97 -35.55
N LEU A 163 16.74 2.28 -36.00
CA LEU A 163 16.33 0.99 -35.46
C LEU A 163 16.39 -0.08 -36.53
N ILE A 164 17.34 -0.99 -36.38
CA ILE A 164 17.59 -2.09 -37.30
C ILE A 164 17.36 -3.37 -36.54
N ARG A 165 16.50 -4.23 -37.07
CA ARG A 165 16.19 -5.53 -36.46
C ARG A 165 16.71 -6.69 -37.33
N GLY A 166 16.97 -7.82 -36.71
CA GLY A 166 17.38 -8.99 -37.49
C GLY A 166 17.64 -10.22 -36.66
N GLY A 167 18.28 -11.19 -37.29
CA GLY A 167 18.74 -12.42 -36.66
C GLY A 167 20.17 -12.29 -36.12
N ARG A 168 20.68 -13.43 -35.65
CA ARG A 168 22.02 -13.54 -35.06
C ARG A 168 23.10 -13.10 -36.05
N ILE A 169 24.04 -12.31 -35.57
CA ILE A 169 25.16 -11.74 -36.32
C ILE A 169 26.48 -12.41 -36.00
N ALA A 170 27.46 -12.15 -36.81
CA ALA A 170 28.85 -12.54 -36.64
C ALA A 170 29.77 -11.35 -36.97
N ALA A 171 31.07 -11.47 -36.67
CA ALA A 171 32.05 -10.40 -36.95
C ALA A 171 32.06 -9.94 -38.42
N ALA A 172 31.73 -10.82 -39.36
CA ALA A 172 31.69 -10.49 -40.79
C ALA A 172 30.54 -9.50 -41.15
N ASP A 173 29.53 -9.37 -40.32
CA ASP A 173 28.40 -8.43 -40.54
C ASP A 173 28.78 -6.99 -40.19
N ARG A 174 29.92 -6.76 -39.51
CA ARG A 174 30.42 -5.46 -39.11
C ARG A 174 30.56 -4.46 -40.27
N ALA A 175 31.06 -4.96 -41.41
CA ALA A 175 31.30 -4.09 -42.56
C ALA A 175 30.03 -3.33 -43.00
N VAL A 176 28.90 -3.98 -42.92
CA VAL A 176 27.59 -3.36 -43.23
C VAL A 176 26.99 -2.68 -42.01
N LEU A 177 26.80 -3.42 -40.90
CA LEU A 177 26.07 -2.91 -39.75
C LEU A 177 26.78 -1.72 -39.09
N VAL A 178 28.07 -1.80 -38.87
CA VAL A 178 28.85 -0.69 -38.30
C VAL A 178 29.42 0.23 -39.40
N GLY A 179 30.02 -0.34 -40.43
CA GLY A 179 30.73 0.45 -41.44
C GLY A 179 29.82 1.25 -42.34
N GLN A 180 28.64 0.76 -42.70
CA GLN A 180 27.71 1.43 -43.60
C GLN A 180 26.50 2.02 -42.90
N LEU A 181 25.89 1.27 -41.95
CA LEU A 181 24.69 1.70 -41.25
C LEU A 181 25.01 2.44 -39.93
N GLY A 182 26.26 2.44 -39.51
CA GLY A 182 26.71 3.20 -38.35
C GLY A 182 26.19 2.65 -37.02
N VAL A 183 25.85 1.35 -36.95
CA VAL A 183 25.37 0.71 -35.72
C VAL A 183 26.37 0.91 -34.59
N GLN A 184 25.90 1.47 -33.50
CA GLN A 184 26.67 1.73 -32.29
C GLN A 184 26.21 0.88 -31.10
N HIS A 185 24.99 0.35 -31.15
CA HIS A 185 24.41 -0.47 -30.07
C HIS A 185 23.93 -1.80 -30.64
N GLU A 186 24.28 -2.88 -29.94
CA GLU A 186 23.74 -4.22 -30.16
C GLU A 186 22.94 -4.66 -28.96
N ILE A 187 21.72 -5.09 -29.20
CA ILE A 187 20.85 -5.68 -28.18
C ILE A 187 20.60 -7.16 -28.53
N ASP A 188 21.20 -8.06 -27.79
CA ASP A 188 20.97 -9.49 -27.91
C ASP A 188 19.75 -9.91 -27.06
N LEU A 189 18.66 -10.24 -27.73
CA LEU A 189 17.40 -10.62 -27.11
C LEU A 189 17.33 -12.09 -26.70
N ARG A 190 18.39 -12.86 -26.92
CA ARG A 190 18.40 -14.29 -26.59
C ARG A 190 18.43 -14.56 -25.08
N GLY A 191 18.92 -13.60 -24.30
CA GLY A 191 19.06 -13.73 -22.85
C GLY A 191 20.25 -14.59 -22.44
N LYS A 192 20.62 -14.55 -21.16
CA LYS A 192 21.72 -15.37 -20.60
C LYS A 192 21.21 -16.70 -20.07
N GLU A 193 20.01 -16.73 -19.51
CA GLU A 193 19.39 -17.88 -18.87
C GLU A 193 18.24 -18.44 -19.70
N GLY A 194 18.02 -19.75 -19.63
CA GLY A 194 16.90 -20.42 -20.28
C GLY A 194 16.95 -20.36 -21.81
N ARG A 195 18.15 -20.34 -22.39
CA ARG A 195 18.35 -20.25 -23.83
C ARG A 195 17.87 -21.52 -24.53
N ASP A 196 17.32 -21.34 -25.72
CA ASP A 196 17.07 -22.44 -26.64
C ASP A 196 18.42 -23.01 -27.13
N PRO A 197 18.56 -24.32 -27.30
CA PRO A 197 19.80 -24.92 -27.87
C PRO A 197 20.24 -24.32 -29.21
N SER A 198 19.30 -23.83 -30.01
CA SER A 198 19.58 -23.15 -31.30
C SER A 198 20.17 -21.76 -31.13
N ASP A 199 20.09 -21.16 -29.93
CA ASP A 199 20.61 -19.82 -29.69
C ASP A 199 22.15 -19.74 -29.69
N GLY A 200 22.82 -20.86 -29.47
CA GLY A 200 24.28 -20.91 -29.35
C GLY A 200 24.79 -20.41 -28.00
N ASP A 201 26.08 -20.16 -27.89
CA ASP A 201 26.74 -19.73 -26.67
C ASP A 201 26.32 -18.29 -26.27
N VAL A 202 26.42 -17.99 -24.97
CA VAL A 202 26.19 -16.64 -24.44
C VAL A 202 27.35 -15.75 -24.86
N ALA A 203 27.07 -14.74 -25.66
CA ALA A 203 28.03 -13.68 -25.95
C ALA A 203 28.27 -12.80 -24.71
N THR A 204 29.50 -12.44 -24.46
CA THR A 204 29.92 -11.51 -23.40
C THR A 204 30.24 -10.13 -23.93
N GLU A 205 30.37 -10.01 -25.24
CA GLU A 205 30.67 -8.77 -25.99
C GLU A 205 30.08 -8.87 -27.38
N SER A 206 29.95 -7.72 -28.05
CA SER A 206 29.47 -7.67 -29.43
C SER A 206 30.39 -8.36 -30.40
N PRO A 207 29.93 -9.31 -31.25
CA PRO A 207 30.72 -9.84 -32.36
C PRO A 207 31.05 -8.76 -33.39
N LEU A 208 30.37 -7.61 -33.38
CA LEU A 208 30.67 -6.49 -34.27
C LEU A 208 31.91 -5.71 -33.84
N GLY A 209 32.38 -5.85 -32.61
CA GLY A 209 33.60 -5.21 -32.11
C GLY A 209 33.40 -4.53 -30.76
N SER A 210 34.49 -4.24 -30.07
CA SER A 210 34.52 -3.65 -28.74
C SER A 210 34.08 -2.15 -28.68
N ASP A 211 33.95 -1.54 -29.82
CA ASP A 211 33.44 -0.17 -30.00
C ASP A 211 31.91 -0.12 -30.16
N VAL A 212 31.26 -1.27 -30.17
CA VAL A 212 29.79 -1.39 -30.18
C VAL A 212 29.30 -1.71 -28.77
N TRP A 213 28.35 -0.93 -28.26
CA TRP A 213 27.68 -1.19 -27.01
C TRP A 213 26.91 -2.50 -27.07
N PHE A 214 27.19 -3.39 -26.14
CA PHE A 214 26.54 -4.69 -26.09
C PHE A 214 25.61 -4.80 -24.89
N THR A 215 24.34 -5.09 -25.18
CA THR A 215 23.31 -5.29 -24.16
C THR A 215 22.68 -6.66 -24.29
N ILE A 216 22.63 -7.40 -23.20
CA ILE A 216 21.94 -8.69 -23.10
C ILE A 216 21.28 -8.81 -21.72
N ALA A 217 20.00 -9.14 -21.67
CA ALA A 217 19.28 -9.39 -20.42
C ALA A 217 19.56 -10.77 -19.83
N GLN A 218 19.22 -10.99 -18.57
CA GLN A 218 19.27 -12.33 -17.97
C GLN A 218 18.29 -13.28 -18.66
N LYS A 219 17.05 -12.85 -18.85
CA LYS A 219 16.00 -13.65 -19.51
C LYS A 219 15.49 -12.96 -20.76
N ALA A 220 15.13 -13.75 -21.75
CA ALA A 220 14.46 -13.23 -22.94
C ALA A 220 13.00 -12.87 -22.64
N ALA A 221 12.49 -11.84 -23.31
CA ALA A 221 11.06 -11.58 -23.44
C ALA A 221 10.61 -12.08 -24.83
N SER A 222 9.71 -13.06 -24.86
CA SER A 222 9.16 -13.62 -26.09
C SER A 222 7.66 -13.72 -26.00
N TYR A 223 6.96 -12.97 -26.83
CA TYR A 223 5.50 -12.89 -26.89
C TYR A 223 4.84 -12.57 -25.53
N ALA A 224 5.53 -11.85 -24.67
CA ALA A 224 5.06 -11.51 -23.34
C ALA A 224 5.64 -10.18 -22.86
N LEU A 225 4.92 -9.49 -21.99
CA LEU A 225 5.36 -8.25 -21.32
C LEU A 225 6.19 -8.52 -20.04
N THR A 226 6.75 -9.72 -19.94
CA THR A 226 7.58 -10.16 -18.82
C THR A 226 8.83 -10.90 -19.35
N PRO A 227 9.93 -10.93 -18.58
CA PRO A 227 10.15 -10.29 -17.27
C PRO A 227 10.27 -8.75 -17.37
N ILE A 228 9.81 -8.04 -16.35
CA ILE A 228 9.77 -6.56 -16.37
C ILE A 228 11.19 -5.96 -16.44
N GLU A 229 12.14 -6.51 -15.69
CA GLU A 229 13.54 -6.08 -15.69
C GLU A 229 14.20 -6.17 -17.07
N THR A 230 13.80 -7.15 -17.87
CA THR A 230 14.25 -7.29 -19.27
C THR A 230 13.71 -6.13 -20.13
N TRP A 231 12.43 -5.81 -19.98
CA TRP A 231 11.81 -4.69 -20.69
C TRP A 231 12.39 -3.34 -20.25
N GLN A 232 12.62 -3.16 -18.95
CA GLN A 232 13.28 -1.97 -18.42
C GLN A 232 14.66 -1.75 -19.06
N LEU A 233 15.45 -2.81 -19.17
CA LEU A 233 16.77 -2.76 -19.79
C LEU A 233 16.66 -2.39 -21.27
N TYR A 234 15.86 -3.09 -22.04
CA TYR A 234 15.78 -2.90 -23.49
C TYR A 234 15.20 -1.54 -23.85
N LEU A 235 14.13 -1.12 -23.21
CA LEU A 235 13.53 0.19 -23.49
C LEU A 235 14.49 1.34 -23.17
N ARG A 236 15.18 1.28 -22.02
CA ARG A 236 16.18 2.30 -21.69
C ARG A 236 17.31 2.34 -22.69
N CYS A 237 17.88 1.19 -23.08
CA CYS A 237 18.95 1.14 -24.07
C CYS A 237 18.52 1.71 -25.41
N VAL A 238 17.32 1.33 -25.90
CA VAL A 238 16.82 1.83 -27.18
C VAL A 238 16.54 3.32 -27.14
N VAL A 239 15.80 3.77 -26.11
CA VAL A 239 15.41 5.18 -25.97
C VAL A 239 16.65 6.06 -25.81
N ASP A 240 17.61 5.67 -24.99
CA ASP A 240 18.85 6.40 -24.81
C ASP A 240 19.63 6.50 -26.13
N ALA A 241 19.90 5.38 -26.78
CA ALA A 241 20.62 5.35 -28.04
C ALA A 241 19.95 6.22 -29.12
N VAL A 242 18.65 6.02 -29.34
CA VAL A 242 17.90 6.70 -30.40
C VAL A 242 17.81 8.22 -30.15
N THR A 243 17.63 8.65 -28.90
CA THR A 243 17.59 10.09 -28.56
C THR A 243 18.94 10.77 -28.82
N HIS A 244 20.04 10.02 -28.72
CA HIS A 244 21.37 10.48 -29.12
C HIS A 244 21.68 10.24 -30.61
N ARG A 245 20.69 9.73 -31.38
CA ARG A 245 20.83 9.38 -32.81
C ARG A 245 21.93 8.34 -33.09
N GLU A 246 22.03 7.39 -32.18
CA GLU A 246 22.95 6.27 -32.26
C GLU A 246 22.19 5.03 -32.77
N PRO A 247 22.51 4.52 -33.97
CA PRO A 247 21.79 3.37 -34.54
C PRO A 247 21.93 2.11 -33.69
N VAL A 248 20.79 1.45 -33.48
CA VAL A 248 20.66 0.22 -32.70
C VAL A 248 20.37 -0.95 -33.61
N TYR A 249 21.12 -2.04 -33.44
CA TYR A 249 20.78 -3.32 -33.99
C TYR A 249 20.27 -4.23 -32.86
N PHE A 250 19.04 -4.70 -32.96
CA PHE A 250 18.48 -5.62 -32.00
C PHE A 250 18.05 -6.93 -32.66
N HIS A 251 18.38 -8.04 -32.02
CA HIS A 251 18.22 -9.35 -32.65
C HIS A 251 17.98 -10.49 -31.65
N CYS A 252 17.45 -11.59 -32.19
CA CYS A 252 17.49 -12.90 -31.53
C CYS A 252 18.22 -13.91 -32.44
N THR A 253 17.81 -15.16 -32.49
CA THR A 253 18.39 -16.14 -33.37
C THR A 253 17.95 -15.96 -34.82
N ALA A 254 16.64 -15.93 -35.07
CA ALA A 254 16.05 -15.81 -36.42
C ALA A 254 15.57 -14.39 -36.74
N GLY A 255 15.62 -13.46 -35.78
CA GLY A 255 15.07 -12.10 -35.97
C GLY A 255 13.53 -12.07 -36.04
N ALA A 256 12.87 -13.13 -35.63
CA ALA A 256 11.43 -13.29 -35.73
C ALA A 256 10.69 -12.97 -34.43
N ASP A 257 10.75 -13.87 -33.45
CA ASP A 257 9.86 -13.93 -32.30
C ASP A 257 10.21 -12.90 -31.20
N ARG A 258 11.35 -13.06 -30.54
CA ARG A 258 11.83 -12.13 -29.52
C ARG A 258 12.09 -10.74 -30.10
N THR A 259 12.63 -10.70 -31.31
CA THR A 259 12.86 -9.46 -32.07
C THR A 259 11.53 -8.80 -32.46
N GLY A 260 10.55 -9.57 -32.91
CA GLY A 260 9.20 -9.07 -33.20
C GLY A 260 8.48 -8.59 -31.96
N THR A 261 8.70 -9.24 -30.81
CA THR A 261 8.14 -8.83 -29.51
C THR A 261 8.61 -7.43 -29.10
N LEU A 262 9.92 -7.16 -29.19
CA LEU A 262 10.46 -5.83 -28.88
C LEU A 262 10.02 -4.79 -29.92
N ALA A 263 10.09 -5.14 -31.23
CA ALA A 263 9.65 -4.26 -32.30
C ALA A 263 8.20 -3.81 -32.10
N CYS A 264 7.28 -4.72 -31.79
CA CYS A 264 5.87 -4.44 -31.55
C CYS A 264 5.62 -3.32 -30.52
N VAL A 265 6.34 -3.35 -29.40
CA VAL A 265 6.21 -2.30 -28.39
C VAL A 265 6.85 -1.00 -28.86
N LEU A 266 8.04 -1.04 -29.48
CA LEU A 266 8.71 0.16 -30.00
C LEU A 266 7.87 0.86 -31.07
N GLU A 267 7.30 0.11 -31.98
CA GLU A 267 6.41 0.59 -33.04
C GLU A 267 5.10 1.11 -32.45
N GLY A 268 4.56 0.43 -31.44
CA GLY A 268 3.39 0.90 -30.69
C GLY A 268 3.62 2.23 -30.01
N LEU A 269 4.79 2.46 -29.40
CA LEU A 269 5.18 3.75 -28.82
C LEU A 269 5.21 4.90 -29.85
N LEU A 270 5.52 4.60 -31.10
CA LEU A 270 5.50 5.58 -32.20
C LEU A 270 4.07 5.88 -32.68
N GLY A 271 3.09 5.09 -32.29
CA GLY A 271 1.71 5.22 -32.75
C GLY A 271 1.52 4.66 -34.16
N MET A 272 2.25 3.65 -34.54
CA MET A 272 1.95 2.87 -35.73
C MET A 272 0.61 2.15 -35.55
N SER A 273 -0.12 1.96 -36.68
CA SER A 273 -1.33 1.16 -36.63
C SER A 273 -1.01 -0.30 -36.29
N GLN A 274 -1.87 -0.96 -35.53
CA GLN A 274 -1.69 -2.40 -35.24
C GLN A 274 -1.58 -3.20 -36.55
N SER A 275 -2.30 -2.82 -37.61
CA SER A 275 -2.21 -3.47 -38.91
C SER A 275 -0.80 -3.37 -39.52
N ASP A 276 -0.11 -2.24 -39.34
CA ASP A 276 1.23 -2.06 -39.87
C ASP A 276 2.29 -2.77 -39.01
N ILE A 277 2.07 -2.79 -37.68
CA ILE A 277 2.87 -3.60 -36.75
C ILE A 277 2.75 -5.09 -37.09
N ASP A 278 1.55 -5.57 -37.35
CA ASP A 278 1.30 -6.94 -37.81
C ASP A 278 2.01 -7.22 -39.13
N LYS A 279 2.04 -6.24 -40.07
CA LYS A 279 2.76 -6.38 -41.34
C LYS A 279 4.28 -6.48 -41.11
N ASP A 280 4.86 -5.61 -40.26
CA ASP A 280 6.29 -5.73 -39.97
C ASP A 280 6.61 -7.12 -39.39
N TYR A 281 5.81 -7.63 -38.46
CA TYR A 281 5.99 -8.98 -37.94
C TYR A 281 5.88 -10.04 -39.04
N GLU A 282 4.90 -9.94 -39.94
CA GLU A 282 4.67 -10.87 -41.06
C GLU A 282 5.77 -10.82 -42.13
N LEU A 283 6.50 -9.73 -42.27
CA LEU A 283 7.66 -9.67 -43.20
C LEU A 283 8.65 -10.80 -42.99
N THR A 284 8.81 -11.31 -41.78
CA THR A 284 9.63 -12.48 -41.47
C THR A 284 9.25 -13.71 -42.31
N THR A 285 8.02 -13.84 -42.76
CA THR A 285 7.54 -14.94 -43.60
C THR A 285 8.28 -15.02 -44.95
N PHE A 286 8.76 -13.88 -45.46
CA PHE A 286 9.48 -13.82 -46.74
C PHE A 286 10.95 -14.17 -46.61
N TYR A 287 11.44 -14.32 -45.39
CA TYR A 287 12.78 -14.82 -45.19
C TYR A 287 12.82 -16.33 -45.47
N SER A 288 13.63 -16.73 -46.43
CA SER A 288 13.70 -18.13 -46.88
C SER A 288 14.18 -19.04 -45.76
N GLY A 289 13.46 -20.08 -45.48
CA GLY A 289 13.80 -21.09 -44.48
C GLY A 289 12.86 -21.13 -43.27
N SER A 290 11.90 -20.26 -43.19
CA SER A 290 10.94 -20.27 -42.07
C SER A 290 9.97 -21.45 -42.12
N GLY A 291 9.93 -22.22 -43.21
CA GLY A 291 9.05 -23.40 -43.36
C GLY A 291 7.52 -23.06 -43.24
N THR A 292 7.21 -21.78 -43.14
CA THR A 292 5.84 -21.34 -42.94
C THR A 292 5.08 -21.40 -44.25
N ASP A 293 3.86 -21.92 -44.18
CA ASP A 293 2.92 -21.86 -45.26
C ASP A 293 2.74 -20.39 -45.67
N ALA A 294 3.12 -20.05 -46.90
CA ALA A 294 3.00 -18.70 -47.46
C ALA A 294 1.57 -18.15 -47.42
N ASN A 295 0.60 -19.00 -47.22
CA ASN A 295 -0.82 -18.66 -47.08
C ASN A 295 -1.24 -18.45 -45.63
N ALA A 296 -0.41 -18.81 -44.63
CA ALA A 296 -0.72 -18.60 -43.24
C ALA A 296 -0.26 -17.21 -42.81
N ARG A 297 -1.17 -16.41 -42.26
CA ARG A 297 -0.83 -15.10 -41.71
C ARG A 297 -0.24 -15.27 -40.33
N ARG A 298 1.03 -14.87 -40.18
CA ARG A 298 1.73 -14.92 -38.89
C ARG A 298 1.03 -14.11 -37.80
N ARG A 299 0.31 -13.04 -38.15
CA ARG A 299 -0.52 -12.27 -37.20
C ARG A 299 -1.60 -13.11 -36.50
N ASN A 300 -1.98 -14.26 -37.04
CA ASN A 300 -2.96 -15.17 -36.47
C ASN A 300 -2.29 -16.28 -35.61
N GLU A 301 -0.97 -16.31 -35.51
CA GLU A 301 -0.26 -17.25 -34.63
C GLU A 301 -0.65 -17.02 -33.17
N ALA A 302 -0.85 -18.10 -32.43
CA ALA A 302 -1.32 -18.03 -31.05
C ALA A 302 -0.38 -17.21 -30.14
N GLU A 303 0.93 -17.34 -30.37
CA GLU A 303 1.96 -16.61 -29.65
C GLU A 303 1.90 -15.11 -29.92
N TRP A 304 1.77 -14.70 -31.19
CA TRP A 304 1.63 -13.29 -31.54
C TRP A 304 0.36 -12.70 -30.94
N MET A 305 -0.77 -13.40 -31.08
CA MET A 305 -2.03 -12.99 -30.49
C MET A 305 -1.95 -12.90 -28.97
N ARG A 306 -1.16 -13.74 -28.31
CA ARG A 306 -0.92 -13.66 -26.88
C ARG A 306 -0.23 -12.34 -26.49
N LEU A 307 0.79 -11.90 -27.25
CA LEU A 307 1.44 -10.60 -27.03
C LEU A 307 0.46 -9.44 -27.25
N ILE A 308 -0.26 -9.45 -28.37
CA ILE A 308 -1.23 -8.40 -28.69
C ILE A 308 -2.32 -8.32 -27.60
N ASN A 309 -2.83 -9.46 -27.14
CA ASN A 309 -3.80 -9.51 -26.05
C ASN A 309 -3.20 -8.99 -24.72
N ALA A 310 -1.94 -9.31 -24.43
CA ALA A 310 -1.27 -8.80 -23.23
C ALA A 310 -1.12 -7.27 -23.26
N ILE A 311 -0.77 -6.70 -24.42
CA ILE A 311 -0.71 -5.24 -24.60
C ILE A 311 -2.13 -4.66 -24.49
N ASN A 312 -3.13 -5.29 -25.11
CA ASN A 312 -4.52 -4.83 -25.07
C ASN A 312 -5.15 -4.90 -23.67
N ALA A 313 -4.61 -5.69 -22.76
CA ALA A 313 -5.01 -5.72 -21.35
C ALA A 313 -4.44 -4.57 -20.51
N VAL A 314 -3.44 -3.85 -21.01
CA VAL A 314 -2.93 -2.63 -20.36
C VAL A 314 -3.97 -1.51 -20.54
N SER A 315 -4.12 -0.65 -19.53
CA SER A 315 -5.00 0.52 -19.61
C SER A 315 -4.57 1.46 -20.74
N GLY A 316 -5.52 2.13 -21.37
CA GLY A 316 -5.27 3.08 -22.46
C GLY A 316 -6.34 2.99 -23.55
N ASP A 317 -6.60 4.12 -24.21
CA ASP A 317 -7.67 4.25 -25.21
C ASP A 317 -7.24 3.74 -26.60
N SER A 318 -5.96 3.82 -26.91
CA SER A 318 -5.36 3.35 -28.16
C SER A 318 -4.28 2.29 -27.89
N PHE A 319 -3.85 1.59 -28.95
CA PHE A 319 -2.71 0.66 -28.85
C PHE A 319 -1.43 1.39 -28.44
N ARG A 320 -1.21 2.61 -28.94
CA ARG A 320 -0.13 3.50 -28.52
C ARG A 320 -0.20 3.77 -27.02
N ASP A 321 -1.35 4.20 -26.51
CA ASP A 321 -1.48 4.57 -25.10
C ASP A 321 -1.20 3.37 -24.19
N LYS A 322 -1.62 2.18 -24.60
CA LYS A 322 -1.32 0.93 -23.89
C LYS A 322 0.18 0.62 -23.86
N CYS A 323 0.88 0.81 -24.98
CA CYS A 323 2.35 0.68 -25.03
C CYS A 323 3.03 1.74 -24.15
N VAL A 324 2.55 2.99 -24.17
CA VAL A 324 3.05 4.07 -23.32
C VAL A 324 2.82 3.77 -21.85
N HIS A 325 1.61 3.35 -21.48
CA HIS A 325 1.29 3.00 -20.09
C HIS A 325 2.09 1.79 -19.59
N PHE A 326 2.38 0.82 -20.48
CA PHE A 326 3.30 -0.26 -20.15
C PHE A 326 4.73 0.26 -19.92
N ALA A 327 5.25 1.06 -20.84
CA ALA A 327 6.61 1.59 -20.74
C ALA A 327 6.79 2.51 -19.52
N VAL A 328 5.83 3.41 -19.27
CA VAL A 328 5.89 4.39 -18.18
C VAL A 328 5.44 3.78 -16.85
N GLY A 329 4.26 3.17 -16.81
CA GLY A 329 3.64 2.67 -15.59
C GLY A 329 4.26 1.39 -15.05
N THR A 330 4.72 0.51 -15.95
CA THR A 330 5.26 -0.80 -15.57
C THR A 330 6.78 -0.85 -15.66
N CYS A 331 7.36 -0.35 -16.76
CA CYS A 331 8.81 -0.41 -16.96
C CYS A 331 9.55 0.79 -16.36
N GLY A 332 8.86 1.80 -15.85
CA GLY A 332 9.47 2.93 -15.13
C GLY A 332 10.20 3.93 -16.03
N MET A 333 9.87 3.98 -17.32
CA MET A 333 10.24 5.09 -18.20
C MET A 333 9.48 6.35 -17.78
N THR A 334 9.94 7.53 -18.19
CA THR A 334 9.17 8.76 -18.02
C THR A 334 8.42 9.11 -19.31
N LEU A 335 7.36 9.90 -19.21
CA LEU A 335 6.70 10.44 -20.40
C LEU A 335 7.65 11.31 -21.24
N ALA A 336 8.58 12.01 -20.59
CA ALA A 336 9.62 12.78 -21.26
C ALA A 336 10.53 11.87 -22.10
N ASP A 337 10.95 10.72 -21.59
CA ASP A 337 11.75 9.74 -22.36
C ASP A 337 10.99 9.25 -23.59
N ILE A 338 9.71 8.93 -23.45
CA ILE A 338 8.87 8.46 -24.56
C ILE A 338 8.65 9.58 -25.59
N ASN A 339 8.40 10.80 -25.15
CA ASN A 339 8.27 11.94 -26.04
C ASN A 339 9.58 12.24 -26.78
N ALA A 340 10.73 12.13 -26.11
CA ALA A 340 12.05 12.27 -26.73
C ALA A 340 12.32 11.16 -27.76
N TYR A 341 11.97 9.91 -27.45
CA TYR A 341 12.04 8.79 -28.39
C TYR A 341 11.19 9.04 -29.64
N ARG A 342 9.94 9.48 -29.46
CA ARG A 342 9.04 9.84 -30.58
C ARG A 342 9.61 10.97 -31.43
N ALA A 343 10.09 12.03 -30.81
CA ALA A 343 10.71 13.16 -31.51
C ALA A 343 11.98 12.75 -32.28
N ALA A 344 12.75 11.82 -31.75
CA ALA A 344 13.94 11.30 -32.42
C ALA A 344 13.60 10.41 -33.62
N MET A 345 12.57 9.55 -33.47
CA MET A 345 12.21 8.50 -34.44
C MET A 345 11.24 8.95 -35.52
N ILE A 346 10.42 9.97 -35.29
CA ILE A 346 9.38 10.38 -36.25
C ILE A 346 9.89 11.51 -37.13
N ASP A 347 9.80 11.30 -38.44
CA ASP A 347 9.94 12.34 -39.43
C ASP A 347 8.60 13.03 -39.64
N GLY A 348 8.43 14.20 -39.02
CA GLY A 348 7.17 14.93 -38.94
C GLY A 348 7.04 15.72 -37.63
N THR A 349 5.82 15.90 -37.19
CA THR A 349 5.48 16.64 -35.97
C THR A 349 4.69 15.74 -35.00
N PRO A 350 5.38 14.89 -34.25
CA PRO A 350 4.68 14.04 -33.28
C PRO A 350 4.03 14.88 -32.17
N GLU A 351 2.82 14.50 -31.79
CA GLU A 351 2.15 15.07 -30.63
C GLU A 351 2.94 14.76 -29.35
N THR A 352 3.06 15.75 -28.46
CA THR A 352 3.54 15.51 -27.10
C THR A 352 2.50 14.73 -26.32
N LEU A 353 2.87 13.57 -25.85
CA LEU A 353 1.96 12.69 -25.08
C LEU A 353 1.84 13.18 -23.65
N HIS A 354 0.63 13.08 -23.13
CA HIS A 354 0.28 13.36 -21.75
C HIS A 354 -0.54 12.17 -21.19
N TRP A 355 -0.30 11.83 -19.93
CA TRP A 355 -1.08 10.81 -19.24
C TRP A 355 -1.58 11.36 -17.91
N TYR A 356 -2.78 11.91 -17.94
CA TYR A 356 -3.38 12.53 -16.78
C TYR A 356 -4.10 11.54 -15.88
N GLN A 357 -3.93 11.73 -14.58
CA GLN A 357 -4.64 11.01 -13.53
C GLN A 357 -5.72 11.92 -12.95
N PRO A 358 -6.98 11.48 -12.88
CA PRO A 358 -8.07 12.31 -12.37
C PRO A 358 -7.96 12.50 -10.85
N ILE A 359 -8.44 13.67 -10.38
CA ILE A 359 -8.55 13.99 -8.96
C ILE A 359 -10.02 14.18 -8.62
N THR A 360 -10.56 13.26 -7.84
CA THR A 360 -11.92 13.33 -7.30
C THR A 360 -11.88 13.90 -5.88
N LYS A 361 -12.77 14.83 -5.57
CA LYS A 361 -12.84 15.52 -4.28
C LYS A 361 -14.23 15.40 -3.68
N SER A 362 -14.30 14.99 -2.42
CA SER A 362 -15.52 14.95 -1.60
C SER A 362 -15.22 15.70 -0.30
N LEU A 363 -15.62 16.96 -0.23
CA LEU A 363 -15.32 17.87 0.87
C LEU A 363 -16.60 18.30 1.57
N THR A 364 -16.63 18.20 2.89
CA THR A 364 -17.75 18.63 3.72
C THR A 364 -17.24 19.56 4.81
N GLY A 365 -17.69 20.84 4.79
CA GLY A 365 -17.30 21.82 5.80
C GLY A 365 -15.83 22.24 5.76
N CYS A 366 -15.13 21.95 4.69
CA CYS A 366 -13.73 22.33 4.47
C CYS A 366 -13.48 22.66 2.99
N THR A 367 -12.36 23.29 2.72
CA THR A 367 -11.90 23.68 1.39
C THR A 367 -10.53 23.09 1.09
N LEU A 368 -10.19 23.00 -0.19
CA LEU A 368 -8.89 22.52 -0.68
C LEU A 368 -8.19 23.63 -1.45
N SER A 369 -6.93 23.91 -1.13
CA SER A 369 -6.16 24.99 -1.76
C SER A 369 -5.85 24.74 -3.24
N ASN A 370 -5.74 23.47 -3.66
CA ASN A 370 -5.47 23.09 -5.04
C ASN A 370 -6.77 22.67 -5.74
N SER A 371 -7.19 23.45 -6.73
CA SER A 371 -8.41 23.21 -7.50
C SER A 371 -8.25 22.25 -8.68
N ALA A 372 -7.03 21.81 -9.02
CA ALA A 372 -6.78 20.91 -10.14
C ALA A 372 -7.69 19.69 -10.12
N THR A 373 -8.25 19.32 -11.26
CA THR A 373 -9.11 18.14 -11.44
C THR A 373 -8.35 16.93 -11.98
N GLN A 374 -7.10 17.14 -12.37
CA GLN A 374 -6.19 16.11 -12.88
C GLN A 374 -4.74 16.52 -12.63
N VAL A 375 -3.84 15.57 -12.67
CA VAL A 375 -2.39 15.73 -12.57
C VAL A 375 -1.71 14.72 -13.50
N GLU A 376 -0.60 15.09 -14.10
CA GLU A 376 0.13 14.20 -15.01
C GLU A 376 0.78 13.04 -14.25
N TYR A 377 0.76 11.85 -14.82
CA TYR A 377 1.38 10.66 -14.24
C TYR A 377 2.88 10.89 -14.00
N GLY A 378 3.34 10.59 -12.82
CA GLY A 378 4.73 10.80 -12.43
C GLY A 378 5.00 12.15 -11.74
N GLU A 379 4.13 13.14 -11.94
CA GLU A 379 4.26 14.45 -11.31
C GLU A 379 3.81 14.43 -9.84
N SER A 380 4.18 15.49 -9.12
CA SER A 380 3.78 15.66 -7.72
C SER A 380 2.44 16.36 -7.58
N TYR A 381 1.73 16.07 -6.49
CA TYR A 381 0.51 16.78 -6.12
C TYR A 381 0.58 17.25 -4.67
N THR A 382 0.29 18.53 -4.45
CA THR A 382 0.23 19.15 -3.13
C THR A 382 -1.05 19.97 -2.97
N ALA A 383 -1.68 19.87 -1.80
CA ALA A 383 -2.86 20.66 -1.45
C ALA A 383 -2.98 20.81 0.08
N THR A 384 -3.53 21.92 0.53
CA THR A 384 -3.88 22.14 1.94
C THR A 384 -5.38 22.06 2.11
N ILE A 385 -5.84 21.28 3.07
CA ILE A 385 -7.24 21.21 3.50
C ILE A 385 -7.41 22.21 4.64
N ALA A 386 -8.31 23.15 4.49
CA ALA A 386 -8.65 24.15 5.50
C ALA A 386 -10.12 23.99 5.93
N PRO A 387 -10.41 23.88 7.24
CA PRO A 387 -11.79 23.89 7.71
C PRO A 387 -12.42 25.27 7.46
N GLU A 388 -13.73 25.30 7.24
CA GLU A 388 -14.49 26.53 7.21
C GLU A 388 -14.48 27.22 8.59
N THR A 389 -14.76 28.52 8.61
CA THR A 389 -14.75 29.32 9.86
C THR A 389 -15.61 28.67 10.95
N GLY A 390 -15.02 28.45 12.11
CA GLY A 390 -15.69 27.86 13.28
C GLY A 390 -15.79 26.32 13.23
N LYS A 391 -15.08 25.66 12.30
CA LYS A 391 -14.99 24.20 12.23
C LYS A 391 -13.57 23.71 12.48
N GLU A 392 -13.44 22.45 12.84
CA GLU A 392 -12.18 21.71 12.95
C GLU A 392 -12.22 20.49 12.04
N LEU A 393 -11.07 20.07 11.52
CA LEU A 393 -10.99 18.89 10.67
C LEU A 393 -11.25 17.61 11.47
N ASP A 394 -12.23 16.84 11.06
CA ASP A 394 -12.60 15.57 11.69
C ASP A 394 -11.88 14.40 11.04
N THR A 395 -11.97 14.31 9.71
CA THR A 395 -11.44 13.18 8.94
C THR A 395 -10.81 13.66 7.64
N ILE A 396 -9.73 13.01 7.27
CA ILE A 396 -9.11 13.13 5.95
C ILE A 396 -8.78 11.73 5.48
N ALA A 397 -9.14 11.42 4.26
CA ALA A 397 -8.76 10.18 3.59
C ALA A 397 -8.30 10.50 2.16
N VAL A 398 -7.16 9.95 1.79
CA VAL A 398 -6.58 10.10 0.45
C VAL A 398 -6.25 8.73 -0.11
N THR A 399 -6.77 8.44 -1.30
CA THR A 399 -6.40 7.22 -2.04
C THR A 399 -5.72 7.56 -3.35
N MET A 400 -4.81 6.70 -3.81
CA MET A 400 -4.18 6.77 -5.12
C MET A 400 -4.25 5.41 -5.79
N GLY A 401 -4.81 5.35 -6.99
CA GLY A 401 -5.04 4.08 -7.68
C GLY A 401 -5.90 3.09 -6.88
N GLY A 402 -6.81 3.59 -6.02
CA GLY A 402 -7.63 2.78 -5.12
C GLY A 402 -6.95 2.35 -3.82
N THR A 403 -5.65 2.59 -3.64
CA THR A 403 -4.91 2.29 -2.41
C THR A 403 -4.96 3.47 -1.46
N ASP A 404 -5.26 3.23 -0.19
CA ASP A 404 -5.22 4.27 0.86
C ASP A 404 -3.77 4.68 1.15
N ILE A 405 -3.47 5.96 0.96
CA ILE A 405 -2.16 6.58 1.19
C ILE A 405 -2.23 7.67 2.27
N THR A 406 -3.32 7.77 3.01
CA THR A 406 -3.57 8.84 3.97
C THR A 406 -2.42 9.02 4.96
N LEU A 407 -1.94 7.92 5.54
CA LEU A 407 -0.86 7.97 6.55
C LEU A 407 0.48 8.48 6.02
N THR A 408 0.74 8.30 4.73
CA THR A 408 2.02 8.70 4.11
C THR A 408 1.92 10.04 3.38
N ALA A 409 0.72 10.40 2.93
CA ALA A 409 0.49 11.58 2.11
C ALA A 409 -0.02 12.79 2.90
N VAL A 410 -0.56 12.61 4.14
CA VAL A 410 -1.22 13.70 4.88
C VAL A 410 -0.51 13.99 6.19
N ALA A 411 -0.13 15.24 6.38
CA ALA A 411 0.43 15.74 7.63
C ALA A 411 -0.14 17.13 7.94
N GLY A 412 -0.76 17.31 9.12
CA GLY A 412 -1.28 18.61 9.58
C GLY A 412 -2.27 19.27 8.60
N GLY A 413 -3.10 18.47 7.91
CA GLY A 413 -4.03 18.98 6.90
C GLY A 413 -3.41 19.28 5.53
N VAL A 414 -2.11 19.06 5.36
CA VAL A 414 -1.42 19.19 4.08
C VAL A 414 -1.29 17.82 3.42
N ILE A 415 -1.74 17.73 2.18
CA ILE A 415 -1.55 16.56 1.31
C ILE A 415 -0.28 16.80 0.50
N THR A 416 0.62 15.82 0.48
CA THR A 416 1.82 15.80 -0.35
C THR A 416 2.00 14.42 -0.95
N ILE A 417 1.86 14.33 -2.26
CA ILE A 417 2.09 13.11 -3.05
C ILE A 417 3.29 13.41 -3.96
N PRO A 418 4.48 12.88 -3.68
CA PRO A 418 5.70 13.19 -4.45
C PRO A 418 5.65 12.71 -5.89
N LYS A 419 4.94 11.60 -6.14
CA LYS A 419 4.80 11.00 -7.46
C LYS A 419 3.41 10.39 -7.61
N VAL A 420 2.61 10.94 -8.50
CA VAL A 420 1.26 10.43 -8.78
C VAL A 420 1.33 9.27 -9.78
N THR A 421 0.83 8.11 -9.38
CA THR A 421 0.85 6.88 -10.19
C THR A 421 -0.54 6.29 -10.43
N GLY A 422 -1.60 7.04 -10.10
CA GLY A 422 -2.97 6.59 -10.30
C GLY A 422 -3.97 7.68 -9.90
N ALA A 423 -5.24 7.46 -10.20
CA ALA A 423 -6.32 8.35 -9.85
C ALA A 423 -6.31 8.70 -8.35
N ILE A 424 -6.46 9.97 -8.01
CA ILE A 424 -6.48 10.47 -6.63
C ILE A 424 -7.94 10.67 -6.20
N THR A 425 -8.29 10.16 -5.03
CA THR A 425 -9.56 10.53 -4.38
C THR A 425 -9.24 11.15 -3.02
N ILE A 426 -9.78 12.34 -2.77
CA ILE A 426 -9.63 13.08 -1.54
C ILE A 426 -11.01 13.21 -0.90
N THR A 427 -11.16 12.68 0.31
CA THR A 427 -12.35 12.86 1.13
C THR A 427 -11.96 13.56 2.42
N ALA A 428 -12.63 14.64 2.77
CA ALA A 428 -12.38 15.34 4.02
C ALA A 428 -13.67 15.91 4.59
N ALA A 429 -13.78 15.87 5.92
CA ALA A 429 -14.89 16.46 6.64
C ALA A 429 -14.36 17.33 7.79
N ALA A 430 -15.07 18.42 8.03
CA ALA A 430 -14.88 19.29 9.18
C ALA A 430 -16.23 19.65 9.81
N SER A 431 -16.29 19.61 11.12
CA SER A 431 -17.48 19.93 11.90
C SER A 431 -17.18 20.99 12.97
N ALA A 432 -18.21 21.53 13.58
CA ALA A 432 -18.03 22.42 14.72
C ALA A 432 -17.30 21.67 15.85
N PRO A 433 -16.37 22.33 16.58
CA PRO A 433 -15.70 21.73 17.71
C PRO A 433 -16.68 21.11 18.68
N GLN A 434 -16.48 19.85 19.03
CA GLN A 434 -17.36 19.19 19.98
C GLN A 434 -17.10 19.73 21.38
N VAL A 435 -18.07 20.48 21.91
CA VAL A 435 -18.03 20.91 23.30
C VAL A 435 -18.11 19.68 24.21
N SER A 436 -17.22 19.63 25.18
CA SER A 436 -17.24 18.59 26.21
C SER A 436 -17.30 19.24 27.59
N TYR A 437 -18.03 18.59 28.49
CA TYR A 437 -18.16 18.98 29.87
C TYR A 437 -17.43 18.00 30.79
N THR A 438 -16.91 18.52 31.90
CA THR A 438 -16.22 17.68 32.90
C THR A 438 -17.23 16.91 33.74
N VAL A 439 -16.86 15.72 34.15
CA VAL A 439 -17.57 14.91 35.15
C VAL A 439 -16.66 14.77 36.38
N THR A 440 -17.12 15.31 37.48
CA THR A 440 -16.43 15.27 38.77
C THR A 440 -17.18 14.33 39.72
N LEU A 441 -16.48 13.36 40.25
CA LEU A 441 -17.00 12.36 41.21
C LEU A 441 -16.42 12.67 42.60
N ASN A 442 -17.21 13.27 43.49
CA ASN A 442 -16.89 13.51 44.90
C ASN A 442 -17.47 12.36 45.74
N LEU A 443 -16.81 11.25 45.75
CA LEU A 443 -17.27 10.01 46.34
C LEU A 443 -16.43 9.64 47.58
N THR A 444 -17.09 9.40 48.72
CA THR A 444 -16.44 8.93 49.92
C THR A 444 -16.98 7.55 50.28
N ASN A 445 -16.13 6.54 50.26
CA ASN A 445 -16.51 5.15 50.44
C ASN A 445 -17.63 4.66 49.50
N VAL A 446 -17.66 5.19 48.28
CA VAL A 446 -18.63 4.86 47.24
C VAL A 446 -17.88 4.62 45.94
N ALA A 447 -18.23 3.57 45.21
CA ALA A 447 -17.74 3.30 43.87
C ALA A 447 -18.78 3.73 42.84
N SER A 448 -18.28 4.16 41.65
CA SER A 448 -19.09 4.49 40.49
C SER A 448 -18.84 3.50 39.36
N SER A 449 -19.88 3.01 38.71
CA SER A 449 -19.77 2.10 37.56
C SER A 449 -19.24 2.81 36.30
N ASN A 450 -19.32 4.15 36.27
CA ASN A 450 -18.78 4.98 35.20
C ASN A 450 -17.82 6.02 35.80
N THR A 451 -16.55 5.96 35.43
CA THR A 451 -15.47 6.81 35.93
C THR A 451 -15.00 7.83 34.89
N ALA A 452 -15.74 8.00 33.79
CA ALA A 452 -15.43 9.00 32.77
C ALA A 452 -15.36 10.40 33.42
N ASN A 453 -14.28 11.13 33.13
CA ASN A 453 -14.04 12.49 33.63
C ASN A 453 -14.46 13.58 32.63
N SER A 454 -14.93 13.21 31.46
CA SER A 454 -15.41 14.10 30.40
C SER A 454 -16.53 13.45 29.62
N ILE A 455 -17.44 14.28 29.12
CA ILE A 455 -18.58 13.86 28.30
C ILE A 455 -18.94 14.95 27.29
N ALA A 456 -19.28 14.54 26.08
CA ALA A 456 -19.66 15.46 25.02
C ALA A 456 -21.00 16.15 25.30
N GLU A 457 -21.14 17.41 24.85
CA GLU A 457 -22.39 18.11 24.88
C GLU A 457 -23.51 17.33 24.18
N GLY A 458 -24.65 17.25 24.80
CA GLY A 458 -25.81 16.55 24.25
C GLY A 458 -25.82 15.04 24.45
N ALA A 459 -24.71 14.45 24.86
CA ALA A 459 -24.63 13.02 25.14
C ALA A 459 -25.34 12.65 26.45
N ALA A 460 -25.75 11.39 26.57
CA ALA A 460 -26.31 10.86 27.80
C ALA A 460 -25.21 10.37 28.75
N TYR A 461 -25.37 10.63 30.06
CA TYR A 461 -24.50 10.11 31.11
C TYR A 461 -25.28 9.19 32.04
N THR A 462 -24.78 8.01 32.30
CA THR A 462 -25.35 7.06 33.25
C THR A 462 -24.28 6.45 34.11
N THR A 463 -24.51 6.37 35.40
CA THR A 463 -23.69 5.64 36.35
C THR A 463 -24.53 5.04 37.46
N THR A 464 -24.07 3.96 38.05
CA THR A 464 -24.64 3.37 39.27
C THR A 464 -23.60 3.47 40.39
N LEU A 465 -24.03 4.00 41.52
CA LEU A 465 -23.20 4.11 42.70
C LEU A 465 -23.41 2.88 43.61
N SER A 466 -22.34 2.41 44.22
CA SER A 466 -22.40 1.33 45.21
C SER A 466 -21.49 1.66 46.41
N PRO A 467 -21.91 1.40 47.64
CA PRO A 467 -21.06 1.64 48.81
C PRO A 467 -19.87 0.65 48.77
N THR A 468 -18.70 1.12 49.19
CA THR A 468 -17.52 0.29 49.37
C THR A 468 -17.34 -0.06 50.83
N GLY A 469 -17.23 -1.34 51.16
CA GLY A 469 -17.14 -1.86 52.51
C GLY A 469 -18.43 -2.49 53.03
N THR A 470 -18.27 -3.32 54.02
CA THR A 470 -19.39 -4.02 54.72
C THR A 470 -20.14 -3.02 55.59
N TYR A 471 -21.45 -3.26 55.74
CA TYR A 471 -22.35 -2.45 56.59
C TYR A 471 -22.38 -0.96 56.27
N LYS A 472 -22.28 -0.65 54.99
CA LYS A 472 -22.46 0.73 54.48
C LYS A 472 -23.63 0.80 53.51
N LYS A 473 -24.38 1.86 53.54
CA LYS A 473 -25.41 2.21 52.56
C LYS A 473 -25.06 3.52 51.92
N LEU A 474 -25.59 3.77 50.76
CA LEU A 474 -25.46 5.08 50.14
C LEU A 474 -26.20 6.13 50.99
N GLY A 475 -25.49 7.20 51.31
CA GLY A 475 -26.12 8.42 51.81
C GLY A 475 -26.79 9.21 50.69
N ALA A 476 -27.09 10.45 50.95
CA ALA A 476 -27.74 11.34 49.96
C ALA A 476 -26.86 11.46 48.73
N ILE A 477 -27.45 11.26 47.56
CA ILE A 477 -26.80 11.49 46.26
C ILE A 477 -27.20 12.88 45.77
N THR A 478 -26.20 13.71 45.53
CA THR A 478 -26.40 15.05 44.95
C THR A 478 -25.75 15.09 43.56
N VAL A 479 -26.49 15.59 42.58
CA VAL A 479 -26.02 15.71 41.21
C VAL A 479 -26.27 17.14 40.74
N THR A 480 -25.23 17.84 40.32
CA THR A 480 -25.39 19.15 39.69
C THR A 480 -24.92 19.08 38.23
N MET A 481 -25.56 19.85 37.38
CA MET A 481 -25.16 20.06 35.97
C MET A 481 -25.15 21.57 35.67
N GLY A 482 -24.00 22.07 35.20
CA GLY A 482 -23.82 23.52 35.00
C GLY A 482 -24.02 24.33 36.26
N GLY A 483 -23.78 23.75 37.46
CA GLY A 483 -23.99 24.39 38.77
C GLY A 483 -25.44 24.31 39.29
N THR A 484 -26.39 23.80 38.49
CA THR A 484 -27.80 23.62 38.93
C THR A 484 -27.99 22.22 39.49
N ASP A 485 -28.65 22.11 40.65
CA ASP A 485 -29.00 20.81 41.24
C ASP A 485 -30.10 20.14 40.39
N ILE A 486 -29.80 18.93 39.91
CA ILE A 486 -30.70 18.10 39.10
C ILE A 486 -31.01 16.75 39.80
N SER A 487 -30.66 16.62 41.07
CA SER A 487 -30.77 15.35 41.80
C SER A 487 -32.16 14.74 41.73
N ALA A 488 -33.19 15.59 41.88
CA ALA A 488 -34.58 15.14 41.86
C ALA A 488 -35.04 14.50 40.55
N PHE A 489 -34.36 14.78 39.46
CA PHE A 489 -34.69 14.28 38.12
C PHE A 489 -33.68 13.23 37.63
N ALA A 490 -32.43 13.33 38.07
CA ALA A 490 -31.33 12.51 37.59
C ALA A 490 -31.13 11.23 38.40
N VAL A 491 -31.56 11.20 39.67
CA VAL A 491 -31.27 10.10 40.59
C VAL A 491 -32.52 9.22 40.79
N SER A 492 -32.35 7.92 40.55
CA SER A 492 -33.36 6.89 40.86
C SER A 492 -32.67 5.75 41.62
N GLY A 493 -32.91 5.66 42.91
CA GLY A 493 -32.20 4.73 43.78
C GLY A 493 -30.70 5.01 43.79
N SER A 494 -29.90 4.04 43.38
CA SER A 494 -28.46 4.15 43.25
C SER A 494 -27.99 4.57 41.84
N THR A 495 -28.91 4.67 40.90
CA THR A 495 -28.58 4.98 39.50
C THR A 495 -28.81 6.46 39.20
N ILE A 496 -27.84 7.05 38.53
CA ILE A 496 -27.89 8.43 38.04
C ILE A 496 -27.98 8.34 36.52
N THR A 497 -28.98 9.03 35.94
CA THR A 497 -29.20 9.10 34.50
C THR A 497 -29.46 10.54 34.09
N ILE A 498 -28.60 11.05 33.19
CA ILE A 498 -28.76 12.37 32.59
C ILE A 498 -28.93 12.14 31.08
N ALA A 499 -30.12 12.34 30.55
CA ALA A 499 -30.44 12.04 29.17
C ALA A 499 -29.68 12.92 28.17
N LYS A 500 -29.40 14.19 28.55
CA LYS A 500 -28.68 15.14 27.72
C LYS A 500 -27.80 16.05 28.60
N VAL A 501 -26.51 15.97 28.44
CA VAL A 501 -25.56 16.79 29.18
C VAL A 501 -25.41 18.16 28.50
N THR A 502 -25.57 19.23 29.27
CA THR A 502 -25.51 20.62 28.83
C THR A 502 -24.60 21.49 29.69
N GLY A 503 -23.82 20.88 30.58
CA GLY A 503 -22.92 21.57 31.50
C GLY A 503 -22.07 20.57 32.29
N ASN A 504 -21.10 21.09 33.03
CA ASN A 504 -20.23 20.26 33.88
C ASN A 504 -21.08 19.51 34.92
N ILE A 505 -20.80 18.24 35.12
CA ILE A 505 -21.48 17.37 36.07
C ILE A 505 -20.62 17.24 37.32
N VAL A 506 -21.23 17.39 38.49
CA VAL A 506 -20.64 17.03 39.77
C VAL A 506 -21.59 16.09 40.49
N ILE A 507 -21.06 14.93 40.86
CA ILE A 507 -21.77 13.90 41.62
C ILE A 507 -21.10 13.80 42.98
N THR A 508 -21.89 13.99 44.02
CA THR A 508 -21.43 13.90 45.43
C THR A 508 -22.23 12.83 46.14
N CYS A 509 -21.55 11.89 46.78
CA CYS A 509 -22.17 10.87 47.60
C CYS A 509 -21.14 10.36 48.61
N ALA A 510 -21.57 10.20 49.86
CA ALA A 510 -20.80 9.48 50.86
C ALA A 510 -21.60 8.23 51.32
N ALA A 511 -20.90 7.17 51.58
CA ALA A 511 -21.55 6.02 52.19
C ALA A 511 -21.71 6.29 53.68
N GLU A 512 -22.93 6.04 54.17
CA GLU A 512 -23.27 6.08 55.57
C GLU A 512 -23.13 4.70 56.20
N ILE A 513 -22.78 4.70 57.48
CA ILE A 513 -22.68 3.42 58.25
C ILE A 513 -24.10 2.90 58.45
N THR A 514 -24.33 1.66 58.13
CA THR A 514 -25.56 0.95 58.45
C THR A 514 -25.45 0.37 59.85
N ASN A 515 -26.45 0.59 60.70
CA ASN A 515 -26.50 -0.09 61.97
C ASN A 515 -26.60 -1.61 61.73
N ILE A 516 -25.60 -2.36 62.22
CA ILE A 516 -25.52 -3.81 61.98
C ILE A 516 -26.74 -4.52 62.57
N ILE A 517 -27.34 -3.95 63.61
CA ILE A 517 -28.55 -4.48 64.24
C ILE A 517 -29.70 -4.58 63.24
N ASP A 518 -29.80 -3.65 62.31
CA ASP A 518 -30.85 -3.67 61.26
C ASP A 518 -30.67 -4.85 60.32
N THR A 519 -29.44 -5.40 60.22
CA THR A 519 -29.12 -6.54 59.38
C THR A 519 -29.21 -7.87 60.11
N VAL A 520 -28.65 -7.95 61.31
CA VAL A 520 -28.54 -9.24 62.05
C VAL A 520 -29.64 -9.44 63.08
N GLY A 521 -30.39 -8.39 63.38
CA GLY A 521 -31.52 -8.42 64.29
C GLY A 521 -31.13 -8.40 65.79
N ILE A 522 -32.05 -7.93 66.59
CA ILE A 522 -31.95 -7.90 68.05
C ILE A 522 -33.23 -8.39 68.64
N SER A 523 -33.12 -9.21 69.73
CA SER A 523 -34.26 -9.66 70.51
C SER A 523 -34.13 -9.13 71.96
N ALA A 524 -35.04 -8.23 72.31
CA ALA A 524 -35.10 -7.70 73.67
C ALA A 524 -35.45 -8.76 74.70
N ASP A 525 -35.08 -8.51 75.99
CA ASP A 525 -35.35 -9.38 77.11
C ASP A 525 -35.02 -10.85 76.87
N THR A 526 -33.96 -11.11 76.11
CA THR A 526 -33.58 -12.40 75.62
C THR A 526 -32.08 -12.64 75.85
N ARG A 527 -31.72 -13.81 76.36
CA ARG A 527 -30.35 -14.25 76.54
C ARG A 527 -30.04 -15.51 75.70
N LEU A 528 -28.86 -15.59 75.14
CA LEU A 528 -28.38 -16.80 74.49
C LEU A 528 -28.13 -17.91 75.54
N SER A 529 -28.62 -19.10 75.29
CA SER A 529 -28.27 -20.29 76.12
C SER A 529 -26.82 -20.67 75.87
N ALA A 530 -26.05 -20.78 76.91
CA ALA A 530 -24.65 -21.25 76.81
C ALA A 530 -24.54 -22.67 76.25
N ALA A 531 -25.56 -23.52 76.53
CA ALA A 531 -25.56 -24.91 76.06
C ALA A 531 -26.04 -25.08 74.61
N SER A 532 -27.04 -24.33 74.15
CA SER A 532 -27.69 -24.57 72.84
C SER A 532 -27.58 -23.36 71.87
N GLY A 533 -27.22 -22.21 72.39
CA GLY A 533 -27.25 -20.95 71.56
C GLY A 533 -28.69 -20.47 71.30
N ALA A 534 -29.72 -21.15 71.73
CA ALA A 534 -31.08 -20.70 71.55
C ALA A 534 -31.42 -19.49 72.45
N ASN A 535 -32.37 -18.70 72.05
CA ASN A 535 -32.86 -17.55 72.83
C ASN A 535 -33.61 -18.08 74.07
N LYS A 536 -33.34 -17.45 75.21
CA LYS A 536 -34.08 -17.69 76.48
C LYS A 536 -34.52 -16.32 77.01
N ALA A 537 -35.77 -16.21 77.46
CA ALA A 537 -36.27 -14.99 78.04
C ALA A 537 -35.48 -14.58 79.29
N GLN A 538 -34.99 -13.38 79.38
CA GLN A 538 -34.33 -12.76 80.50
C GLN A 538 -34.35 -11.24 80.40
N THR A 539 -35.10 -10.60 81.30
CA THR A 539 -35.22 -9.14 81.34
C THR A 539 -33.85 -8.43 81.52
N GLY A 540 -33.64 -7.35 80.83
CA GLY A 540 -32.41 -6.59 80.91
C GLY A 540 -31.27 -7.14 80.09
N HIS A 541 -31.53 -8.08 79.19
CA HIS A 541 -30.56 -8.61 78.21
C HIS A 541 -31.08 -8.46 76.79
N ALA A 542 -30.19 -8.39 75.81
CA ALA A 542 -30.55 -8.48 74.41
C ALA A 542 -29.71 -9.53 73.69
N ALA A 543 -30.34 -10.30 72.80
CA ALA A 543 -29.64 -11.19 71.90
C ALA A 543 -29.42 -10.55 70.55
N ILE A 544 -28.18 -10.25 70.20
CA ILE A 544 -27.78 -9.69 68.92
C ILE A 544 -27.39 -10.86 67.99
N GLY A 545 -27.91 -10.86 66.77
CA GLY A 545 -27.91 -12.03 65.91
C GLY A 545 -29.02 -12.96 66.31
N ALA A 546 -30.27 -12.55 66.15
CA ALA A 546 -31.46 -13.18 66.84
C ALA A 546 -31.76 -14.63 66.43
N ASN A 547 -31.40 -15.04 65.21
CA ASN A 547 -31.69 -16.36 64.66
C ASN A 547 -30.42 -17.19 64.44
N MET A 548 -30.61 -18.52 64.29
CA MET A 548 -29.51 -19.46 64.06
C MET A 548 -29.11 -19.61 62.58
N ASP A 549 -29.70 -18.84 61.69
CA ASP A 549 -29.30 -18.83 60.27
C ASP A 549 -28.07 -17.95 60.05
N ALA A 550 -27.34 -18.21 58.97
CA ALA A 550 -26.10 -17.49 58.65
C ALA A 550 -26.31 -15.99 58.42
N SER A 551 -27.51 -15.57 58.04
CA SER A 551 -27.84 -14.16 57.77
C SER A 551 -28.00 -13.31 59.02
N SER A 552 -28.25 -13.99 60.16
CA SER A 552 -28.40 -13.36 61.46
C SER A 552 -27.13 -13.37 62.30
N LEU A 553 -26.02 -13.84 61.78
CA LEU A 553 -24.72 -13.86 62.45
C LEU A 553 -23.90 -12.64 62.12
N ILE A 554 -23.18 -12.09 63.07
CA ILE A 554 -22.18 -11.04 62.83
C ILE A 554 -20.91 -11.72 62.36
N HIS A 555 -20.49 -11.37 61.16
CA HIS A 555 -19.23 -11.86 60.57
C HIS A 555 -18.10 -10.84 60.82
N LEU A 556 -17.05 -11.25 61.47
CA LEU A 556 -15.85 -10.46 61.75
C LEU A 556 -14.63 -11.12 61.08
N HIS A 557 -13.85 -10.35 60.34
CA HIS A 557 -12.55 -10.79 59.83
C HIS A 557 -11.44 -10.59 60.89
N ALA A 558 -10.28 -11.17 60.64
CA ALA A 558 -9.12 -10.94 61.50
C ALA A 558 -8.75 -9.45 61.53
N GLY A 559 -8.70 -8.87 62.71
CA GLY A 559 -8.43 -7.44 62.91
C GLY A 559 -9.67 -6.55 63.01
N ASP A 560 -10.87 -7.09 62.70
CA ASP A 560 -12.11 -6.29 62.82
C ASP A 560 -12.44 -5.97 64.28
N THR A 561 -13.02 -4.82 64.48
CA THR A 561 -13.48 -4.33 65.76
C THR A 561 -14.96 -3.98 65.66
N LEU A 562 -15.79 -4.79 66.29
CA LEU A 562 -17.22 -4.54 66.44
C LEU A 562 -17.44 -3.64 67.68
N ARG A 563 -18.11 -2.55 67.51
CA ARG A 563 -18.55 -1.65 68.60
C ARG A 563 -20.06 -1.66 68.69
N ILE A 564 -20.56 -1.82 69.90
CA ILE A 564 -21.98 -1.87 70.17
C ILE A 564 -22.28 -0.85 71.26
N LYS A 565 -23.06 0.17 70.94
CA LYS A 565 -23.55 1.18 71.89
C LYS A 565 -24.92 0.79 72.45
N GLY A 566 -25.24 1.22 73.66
CA GLY A 566 -26.49 0.91 74.34
C GLY A 566 -26.49 -0.44 75.07
N VAL A 567 -25.32 -1.02 75.21
CA VAL A 567 -25.14 -2.31 75.92
C VAL A 567 -23.95 -2.26 76.89
N SER A 568 -23.92 -3.17 77.85
CA SER A 568 -22.79 -3.29 78.77
C SER A 568 -22.43 -4.77 78.98
N LEU A 569 -21.18 -4.97 79.43
CA LEU A 569 -20.73 -6.30 79.91
C LEU A 569 -20.70 -6.33 81.43
N PRO A 570 -21.00 -7.47 82.01
CA PRO A 570 -20.93 -7.67 83.48
C PRO A 570 -19.49 -7.54 83.96
N ALA A 571 -19.32 -7.14 85.22
CA ALA A 571 -18.03 -7.25 85.86
C ALA A 571 -17.60 -8.69 85.95
N ALA A 572 -16.30 -8.96 86.00
CA ALA A 572 -15.79 -10.33 86.03
C ALA A 572 -16.39 -11.10 87.20
N ASN A 573 -16.98 -12.27 86.93
CA ASN A 573 -17.49 -13.29 87.91
C ASN A 573 -18.56 -12.80 88.88
N ASP A 574 -19.47 -11.91 88.50
CA ASP A 574 -20.63 -11.53 89.34
C ASP A 574 -21.83 -12.47 89.29
N GLY A 575 -21.66 -13.63 88.64
CA GLY A 575 -22.72 -14.62 88.51
C GLY A 575 -23.73 -14.38 87.40
N THR A 576 -23.68 -13.26 86.75
CA THR A 576 -24.45 -12.93 85.57
C THR A 576 -23.69 -13.30 84.29
N SER A 577 -24.01 -14.49 83.76
CA SER A 577 -23.34 -14.95 82.54
C SER A 577 -23.92 -14.33 81.27
N VAL A 578 -23.13 -13.55 80.62
CA VAL A 578 -23.40 -13.03 79.29
C VAL A 578 -22.74 -13.96 78.25
N ALA A 579 -23.55 -14.57 77.42
CA ALA A 579 -23.06 -15.59 76.51
C ALA A 579 -22.61 -15.02 75.18
N VAL A 580 -21.48 -15.49 74.69
CA VAL A 580 -21.06 -15.35 73.31
C VAL A 580 -21.09 -16.73 72.62
N ARG A 581 -21.52 -16.72 71.37
CA ARG A 581 -21.37 -17.86 70.47
C ARG A 581 -20.47 -17.44 69.35
N TYR A 582 -19.49 -18.21 68.97
CA TYR A 582 -18.53 -17.94 67.96
C TYR A 582 -18.08 -19.17 67.18
N SER A 583 -17.73 -19.01 65.96
CA SER A 583 -17.21 -20.08 65.10
C SER A 583 -16.45 -19.51 63.94
N ALA A 584 -15.40 -20.21 63.47
CA ALA A 584 -14.74 -19.90 62.20
C ALA A 584 -15.63 -20.19 60.96
N THR A 585 -16.75 -20.90 61.16
CA THR A 585 -17.75 -21.17 60.12
C THR A 585 -19.16 -20.90 60.65
N ALA A 586 -20.07 -20.46 59.80
CA ALA A 586 -21.45 -20.14 60.22
C ALA A 586 -22.29 -21.36 60.70
N THR A 587 -21.74 -22.57 60.61
CA THR A 587 -22.49 -23.81 60.83
C THR A 587 -22.32 -24.43 62.21
N PHE A 588 -21.25 -24.15 62.94
CA PHE A 588 -20.98 -24.72 64.24
C PHE A 588 -20.41 -23.72 65.23
N MET A 589 -21.09 -23.37 66.25
CA MET A 589 -20.72 -22.34 67.20
C MET A 589 -20.28 -22.84 68.53
N SER A 590 -19.11 -22.52 68.98
CA SER A 590 -18.62 -22.75 70.34
C SER A 590 -19.25 -21.72 71.29
N ALA A 591 -19.37 -22.12 72.56
CA ALA A 591 -19.94 -21.30 73.62
C ALA A 591 -18.85 -20.68 74.49
N GLY A 592 -19.04 -19.41 74.88
CA GLY A 592 -18.19 -18.71 75.81
C GLY A 592 -18.97 -17.68 76.62
N TYR A 593 -18.27 -16.98 77.48
CA TYR A 593 -18.82 -15.92 78.33
C TYR A 593 -18.10 -14.62 78.04
N MET A 594 -18.81 -13.48 78.08
CA MET A 594 -18.28 -12.18 77.92
C MET A 594 -18.22 -11.39 79.23
N HIS A 595 -17.10 -10.80 79.55
CA HIS A 595 -16.98 -9.77 80.56
C HIS A 595 -15.85 -8.80 80.16
N ASN A 596 -15.85 -7.66 80.78
CA ASN A 596 -14.87 -6.61 80.47
C ASN A 596 -13.43 -7.07 80.67
N GLY A 597 -12.57 -6.83 79.66
CA GLY A 597 -11.13 -7.18 79.69
C GLY A 597 -10.86 -8.69 79.48
N TYR A 598 -11.80 -9.49 79.03
CA TYR A 598 -11.63 -10.93 78.84
C TYR A 598 -11.43 -11.28 77.35
N THR A 599 -10.61 -12.30 77.12
CA THR A 599 -10.42 -12.90 75.83
C THR A 599 -10.97 -14.31 75.80
N TRP A 600 -11.81 -14.60 74.81
CA TRP A 600 -12.38 -15.98 74.63
C TRP A 600 -12.12 -16.40 73.17
N GLY A 601 -11.30 -17.42 73.03
CA GLY A 601 -10.83 -17.80 71.70
C GLY A 601 -10.07 -16.66 71.04
N ASP A 602 -10.46 -16.34 69.82
CA ASP A 602 -9.88 -15.23 69.05
C ASP A 602 -10.60 -13.89 69.26
N LEU A 603 -11.54 -13.80 70.18
CA LEU A 603 -12.32 -12.60 70.48
C LEU A 603 -11.84 -11.94 71.79
N ASN A 604 -11.57 -10.66 71.77
CA ASN A 604 -11.26 -9.85 72.93
C ASN A 604 -12.40 -8.88 73.20
N PHE A 605 -12.86 -8.82 74.44
CA PHE A 605 -14.01 -8.06 74.89
C PHE A 605 -13.58 -6.94 75.84
N THR A 606 -13.94 -5.72 75.52
CA THR A 606 -13.77 -4.55 76.41
C THR A 606 -15.09 -3.77 76.47
N SER A 607 -15.34 -3.07 77.57
CA SER A 607 -16.44 -2.12 77.66
C SER A 607 -16.00 -0.84 78.33
N SER A 608 -16.56 0.30 77.84
CA SER A 608 -16.37 1.64 78.37
C SER A 608 -17.69 2.38 78.29
N GLY A 609 -18.26 2.71 79.49
CA GLY A 609 -19.61 3.26 79.54
C GLY A 609 -20.64 2.25 79.00
N ASP A 610 -21.47 2.68 78.06
CA ASP A 610 -22.48 1.91 77.39
C ASP A 610 -22.00 1.33 76.02
N ILE A 611 -20.66 1.34 75.77
CA ILE A 611 -20.10 0.79 74.55
C ILE A 611 -19.34 -0.48 74.86
N VAL A 612 -19.75 -1.58 74.25
CA VAL A 612 -19.02 -2.83 74.20
C VAL A 612 -18.20 -2.91 72.92
N THR A 613 -16.95 -3.23 73.04
CA THR A 613 -16.01 -3.42 71.92
C THR A 613 -15.56 -4.88 71.88
N VAL A 614 -15.73 -5.50 70.68
CA VAL A 614 -15.29 -6.87 70.41
C VAL A 614 -14.25 -6.82 69.28
N THR A 615 -13.02 -7.20 69.55
CA THR A 615 -11.96 -7.28 68.51
C THR A 615 -11.70 -8.75 68.20
N SER A 616 -11.70 -9.07 66.91
CA SER A 616 -11.42 -10.42 66.41
C SER A 616 -9.98 -10.55 65.92
N ARG A 617 -9.30 -11.67 66.29
CA ARG A 617 -7.95 -12.00 65.82
C ARG A 617 -7.95 -12.97 64.63
N ALA A 618 -9.10 -13.58 64.34
CA ALA A 618 -9.31 -14.50 63.25
C ALA A 618 -10.69 -14.28 62.64
N GLU A 619 -10.98 -14.90 61.51
CA GLU A 619 -12.33 -14.87 60.91
C GLU A 619 -13.33 -15.57 61.84
N GLN A 620 -14.38 -14.88 62.26
CA GLN A 620 -15.36 -15.37 63.21
C GLN A 620 -16.78 -14.96 62.82
N TYR A 621 -17.71 -15.90 63.04
CA TYR A 621 -19.15 -15.66 63.03
C TYR A 621 -19.63 -15.61 64.48
N ILE A 622 -20.26 -14.54 64.93
CA ILE A 622 -20.58 -14.37 66.35
C ILE A 622 -22.05 -14.03 66.56
N ARG A 623 -22.54 -14.45 67.75
CA ARG A 623 -23.79 -13.97 68.38
C ARG A 623 -23.46 -13.55 69.80
N LEU A 624 -24.06 -12.46 70.20
CA LEU A 624 -23.77 -11.86 71.51
C LEU A 624 -25.05 -11.71 72.36
N SER A 625 -24.90 -11.79 73.68
CA SER A 625 -26.00 -11.52 74.62
C SER A 625 -25.52 -10.57 75.72
N PRO A 626 -25.23 -9.29 75.34
CA PRO A 626 -24.82 -8.26 76.29
C PRO A 626 -26.01 -7.86 77.22
N ILE A 627 -25.70 -7.15 78.30
CA ILE A 627 -26.71 -6.52 79.16
C ILE A 627 -27.23 -5.29 78.37
N CYS A 628 -28.56 -5.21 78.23
CA CYS A 628 -29.22 -4.17 77.47
C CYS A 628 -30.55 -3.82 78.12
N THR A 629 -30.75 -2.60 78.46
CA THR A 629 -31.99 -2.06 79.05
C THR A 629 -33.02 -1.57 78.06
N ASP A 630 -32.54 -1.15 76.87
CA ASP A 630 -33.39 -0.70 75.74
C ASP A 630 -32.84 -1.23 74.43
N ALA A 631 -33.46 -2.21 73.86
CA ALA A 631 -33.04 -2.84 72.65
C ALA A 631 -33.21 -1.93 71.40
N SER A 632 -34.13 -0.95 71.47
CA SER A 632 -34.37 0.00 70.37
C SER A 632 -33.25 1.06 70.22
N ALA A 633 -32.48 1.26 71.29
CA ALA A 633 -31.36 2.21 71.32
C ALA A 633 -30.02 1.59 70.96
N VAL A 634 -29.98 0.28 70.66
CA VAL A 634 -28.71 -0.41 70.35
C VAL A 634 -28.25 -0.08 68.93
N VAL A 635 -27.04 0.37 68.85
CA VAL A 635 -26.34 0.63 67.56
C VAL A 635 -25.03 -0.20 67.53
N ALA A 636 -24.78 -0.86 66.43
CA ALA A 636 -23.56 -1.61 66.26
C ALA A 636 -22.88 -1.35 64.93
N THR A 637 -21.55 -1.19 64.94
CA THR A 637 -20.72 -0.90 63.77
C THR A 637 -19.47 -1.82 63.78
N ILE A 638 -18.89 -2.08 62.63
CA ILE A 638 -17.60 -2.73 62.50
C ILE A 638 -16.57 -1.71 61.96
N ASN A 639 -15.41 -1.63 62.62
CA ASN A 639 -14.27 -0.80 62.29
C ASN A 639 -14.59 0.71 62.25
N GLU A 640 -15.68 1.14 62.81
CA GLU A 640 -16.08 2.54 62.86
C GLU A 640 -16.28 2.99 64.32
N GLU A 641 -15.99 4.24 64.64
CA GLU A 641 -16.25 4.84 65.92
C GLU A 641 -17.74 5.14 66.09
N ILE A 642 -18.29 4.81 67.25
CA ILE A 642 -19.66 5.16 67.65
C ILE A 642 -19.56 6.30 68.67
N SER A 643 -20.11 7.46 68.34
CA SER A 643 -20.19 8.63 69.22
C SER A 643 -21.36 8.56 70.21
#